data_29abc912bd6ec3fc852039522a856249
#
_entry.id   29abc912bd6ec3fc852039522a856249
#
_cell.length_a   1.000
_cell.length_b   1.000
_cell.length_c   1.000
_cell.angle_alpha   90.00
_cell.angle_beta   90.00
_cell.angle_gamma   90.00
#
_symmetry.space_group_name_H-M   'P 1'
#
loop_
_entity.id
_entity.type
_entity.pdbx_description
1 polymer ?
#
loop_
_entity_poly.entity_id
_entity_poly.type
_entity_poly.pdbx_seq_one_letter_code
_entity_poly.pdbx_strand_id
1 'polypeptide(L)'
;MTNETETLTSGIDPASFSSVIKPTNDLFRYVNGPWIDTYRLPDDRSRYGSFDKLAEDAENQVRDILDADDCPAVKSEALYHSFLNTDAIEAAGLDPIRDELDLIDSAIDKAALTRVLGTINPAGGPDLFGLAVYGDPGDPDRNIAHLEQAGLCLPDEAYYREDHYAPVREAYVAMVATQLVNAGYAPAAESNGGDELPSNTGDDESNAPATVPSEAALDMARHFLGVETKIAANHWDNVATRDSVKTYNPTDYADLAATLKNFDLGSWIDAWQTAYDATEAAKAQPIDFKSVFARAIVHEPSFLTGLDAFWAEADLADLKLWARVHMILGFASSLSRDFDTTNFDFYGKVLSGAKKQRDRWKRAVSLVNGICGEDVGREYVRLHFPESSKRRMEELVANLIDAYRVSITNSDWLGEDTKAKALEKISKFTPKIGYTNHWRDYSALSVSADALPAENAKAANLYETGYQLAKVGKSVDKDEWLMNPQTVNAYYEPSMNVIVFPAAILQPPFFDPKAEDAANYGGIGAVIGHEIGHGFDDQGSQYDGDGKLNNWWTDEDRKNFEARTGALIAQYNSFVPLQLAEKYADEPDKAPHVNGALTIGENIGDLGGVNIALKAYAFALGKAAGKSDAEEDGSPAAIKALLDTAPEMDGFTGLQRFFLSYASIWRTKNRDELAEQYLQIDPHSPAEFRTNGIANNVDLFYDAFGVTEGRSEEHTSELQ
;
A
#
# COMPACT_ATOMS: atom_id res chain seq x y z
N MET A 1 -29.49 36.05 -14.03
CA MET A 1 -29.17 34.66 -14.16
C MET A 1 -29.88 33.97 -13.03
N THR A 2 -30.91 33.21 -13.35
CA THR A 2 -31.67 32.45 -12.35
C THR A 2 -30.75 31.36 -11.84
N ASN A 3 -30.42 31.40 -10.53
CA ASN A 3 -29.84 30.25 -9.84
C ASN A 3 -30.90 29.13 -9.91
N GLU A 4 -30.77 28.22 -10.85
CA GLU A 4 -31.34 26.89 -10.70
C GLU A 4 -30.57 26.25 -9.53
N THR A 5 -31.22 26.13 -8.39
CA THR A 5 -30.75 25.27 -7.31
C THR A 5 -30.74 23.85 -7.89
N GLU A 6 -29.55 23.33 -8.25
CA GLU A 6 -29.43 21.93 -8.63
C GLU A 6 -30.02 21.08 -7.49
N THR A 7 -30.97 20.22 -7.84
CA THR A 7 -31.57 19.32 -6.86
C THR A 7 -30.55 18.24 -6.53
N LEU A 8 -30.13 18.18 -5.26
CA LEU A 8 -29.18 17.16 -4.79
C LEU A 8 -29.81 15.75 -4.90
N THR A 9 -28.98 14.76 -5.17
CA THR A 9 -29.35 13.34 -5.15
C THR A 9 -29.21 12.76 -3.74
N SER A 10 -29.79 11.59 -3.48
CA SER A 10 -29.59 10.87 -2.20
C SER A 10 -28.17 10.36 -2.01
N GLY A 11 -27.41 10.20 -3.10
CA GLY A 11 -26.07 9.62 -3.11
C GLY A 11 -26.04 8.09 -2.95
N ILE A 12 -27.20 7.42 -2.89
CA ILE A 12 -27.31 5.96 -2.80
C ILE A 12 -28.14 5.40 -3.95
N ASP A 13 -27.99 4.10 -4.24
CA ASP A 13 -28.81 3.37 -5.21
C ASP A 13 -29.61 2.24 -4.52
N PRO A 14 -30.81 2.53 -3.98
CA PRO A 14 -31.61 1.54 -3.27
C PRO A 14 -31.98 0.30 -4.09
N ALA A 15 -32.05 0.44 -5.43
CA ALA A 15 -32.39 -0.68 -6.32
C ALA A 15 -31.30 -1.76 -6.34
N SER A 16 -30.07 -1.41 -5.95
CA SER A 16 -28.94 -2.33 -5.87
C SER A 16 -28.88 -3.13 -4.56
N PHE A 17 -29.67 -2.79 -3.54
CA PHE A 17 -29.60 -3.41 -2.22
C PHE A 17 -30.31 -4.76 -2.15
N SER A 18 -29.92 -5.58 -1.17
CA SER A 18 -30.53 -6.88 -0.94
C SER A 18 -31.99 -6.73 -0.48
N SER A 19 -32.88 -7.50 -1.09
CA SER A 19 -34.28 -7.59 -0.66
C SER A 19 -34.52 -8.65 0.44
N VAL A 20 -33.50 -9.44 0.80
CA VAL A 20 -33.60 -10.57 1.72
C VAL A 20 -32.74 -10.38 2.98
N ILE A 21 -31.57 -9.78 2.87
CA ILE A 21 -30.68 -9.48 3.98
C ILE A 21 -31.12 -8.16 4.61
N LYS A 22 -31.14 -8.09 5.95
CA LYS A 22 -31.40 -6.82 6.65
C LYS A 22 -30.08 -6.13 6.98
N PRO A 23 -30.02 -4.77 6.95
CA PRO A 23 -28.79 -4.05 7.28
C PRO A 23 -28.29 -4.33 8.71
N THR A 24 -29.19 -4.67 9.63
CA THR A 24 -28.87 -5.03 11.02
C THR A 24 -28.31 -6.43 11.19
N ASN A 25 -28.41 -7.29 10.20
CA ASN A 25 -27.82 -8.62 10.22
C ASN A 25 -26.45 -8.64 9.56
N ASP A 26 -26.34 -7.91 8.43
CA ASP A 26 -25.11 -7.80 7.66
C ASP A 26 -25.23 -6.57 6.74
N LEU A 27 -24.68 -5.45 7.17
CA LEU A 27 -24.72 -4.19 6.43
C LEU A 27 -23.94 -4.31 5.11
N PHE A 28 -22.78 -4.97 5.14
CA PHE A 28 -21.95 -5.16 3.96
C PHE A 28 -22.69 -5.94 2.86
N ARG A 29 -23.28 -7.09 3.25
CA ARG A 29 -24.03 -7.91 2.30
C ARG A 29 -25.38 -7.31 1.92
N TYR A 30 -25.99 -6.52 2.81
CA TYR A 30 -27.21 -5.77 2.47
C TYR A 30 -26.97 -4.81 1.29
N VAL A 31 -25.88 -4.04 1.34
CA VAL A 31 -25.55 -3.04 0.32
C VAL A 31 -24.88 -3.67 -0.90
N ASN A 32 -23.93 -4.57 -0.70
CA ASN A 32 -23.03 -5.06 -1.73
C ASN A 32 -23.32 -6.49 -2.20
N GLY A 33 -24.11 -7.27 -1.43
CA GLY A 33 -24.34 -8.69 -1.68
C GLY A 33 -24.87 -9.01 -3.08
N PRO A 34 -25.95 -8.36 -3.57
CA PRO A 34 -26.47 -8.63 -4.91
C PRO A 34 -25.44 -8.41 -6.03
N TRP A 35 -24.59 -7.40 -5.88
CA TRP A 35 -23.48 -7.17 -6.81
C TRP A 35 -22.40 -8.25 -6.66
N ILE A 36 -21.97 -8.57 -5.44
CA ILE A 36 -20.94 -9.61 -5.18
C ILE A 36 -21.37 -10.96 -5.77
N ASP A 37 -22.65 -11.34 -5.61
CA ASP A 37 -23.18 -12.62 -6.07
C ASP A 37 -23.25 -12.73 -7.58
N THR A 38 -23.49 -11.60 -8.27
CA THR A 38 -23.71 -11.58 -9.73
C THR A 38 -22.47 -11.15 -10.51
N TYR A 39 -21.57 -10.36 -9.92
CA TYR A 39 -20.39 -9.86 -10.60
C TYR A 39 -19.39 -10.97 -10.85
N ARG A 40 -18.90 -11.08 -12.08
CA ARG A 40 -17.83 -12.00 -12.47
C ARG A 40 -16.53 -11.23 -12.56
N LEU A 41 -15.59 -11.59 -11.71
CA LEU A 41 -14.24 -11.03 -11.79
C LEU A 41 -13.63 -11.32 -13.16
N PRO A 42 -13.12 -10.30 -13.87
CA PRO A 42 -12.32 -10.50 -15.08
C PRO A 42 -11.14 -11.43 -14.82
N ASP A 43 -10.70 -12.13 -15.85
CA ASP A 43 -9.60 -13.09 -15.71
C ASP A 43 -8.25 -12.41 -15.38
N ASP A 44 -8.09 -11.13 -15.74
CA ASP A 44 -6.91 -10.31 -15.46
C ASP A 44 -6.97 -9.56 -14.12
N ARG A 45 -7.96 -9.85 -13.28
CA ARG A 45 -8.14 -9.22 -11.97
C ARG A 45 -8.20 -10.26 -10.85
N SER A 46 -7.49 -9.97 -9.76
CA SER A 46 -7.57 -10.74 -8.51
C SER A 46 -8.63 -10.20 -7.56
N ARG A 47 -8.97 -8.92 -7.70
CA ARG A 47 -10.07 -8.23 -7.01
C ARG A 47 -10.72 -7.20 -7.92
N TYR A 48 -11.94 -6.82 -7.57
CA TYR A 48 -12.62 -5.66 -8.15
C TYR A 48 -13.64 -5.10 -7.16
N GLY A 49 -13.77 -3.78 -7.12
CA GLY A 49 -14.67 -3.08 -6.23
C GLY A 49 -14.72 -1.57 -6.49
N SER A 50 -15.16 -0.81 -5.49
CA SER A 50 -15.32 0.65 -5.61
C SER A 50 -13.98 1.36 -5.84
N PHE A 51 -12.92 0.97 -5.12
CA PHE A 51 -11.57 1.49 -5.33
C PHE A 51 -11.01 1.11 -6.71
N ASP A 52 -11.19 -0.16 -7.12
CA ASP A 52 -10.67 -0.65 -8.39
C ASP A 52 -11.37 0.01 -9.59
N LYS A 53 -12.67 0.34 -9.45
CA LYS A 53 -13.41 1.08 -10.49
C LYS A 53 -12.82 2.48 -10.69
N LEU A 54 -12.54 3.21 -9.62
CA LEU A 54 -11.91 4.53 -9.72
C LEU A 54 -10.48 4.44 -10.24
N ALA A 55 -9.72 3.44 -9.79
CA ALA A 55 -8.37 3.21 -10.29
C ALA A 55 -8.36 2.89 -11.79
N GLU A 56 -9.33 2.12 -12.29
CA GLU A 56 -9.49 1.84 -13.71
C GLU A 56 -9.88 3.10 -14.50
N ASP A 57 -10.75 3.95 -13.95
CA ASP A 57 -11.12 5.22 -14.57
C ASP A 57 -9.90 6.16 -14.65
N ALA A 58 -9.13 6.28 -13.55
CA ALA A 58 -7.90 7.08 -13.54
C ALA A 58 -6.84 6.53 -14.51
N GLU A 59 -6.70 5.21 -14.60
CA GLU A 59 -5.80 4.54 -15.54
C GLU A 59 -6.16 4.82 -17.00
N ASN A 60 -7.46 4.77 -17.36
CA ASN A 60 -7.94 5.13 -18.68
C ASN A 60 -7.70 6.62 -18.99
N GLN A 61 -7.94 7.51 -18.02
CA GLN A 61 -7.69 8.95 -18.15
C GLN A 61 -6.20 9.27 -18.34
N VAL A 62 -5.31 8.58 -17.61
CA VAL A 62 -3.86 8.69 -17.80
C VAL A 62 -3.46 8.18 -19.19
N ARG A 63 -4.01 7.06 -19.63
CA ARG A 63 -3.78 6.54 -20.98
C ARG A 63 -4.18 7.56 -22.05
N ASP A 64 -5.37 8.17 -21.93
CA ASP A 64 -5.85 9.16 -22.89
C ASP A 64 -4.91 10.38 -22.99
N ILE A 65 -4.23 10.76 -21.89
CA ILE A 65 -3.19 11.79 -21.87
C ILE A 65 -1.94 11.32 -22.62
N LEU A 66 -1.48 10.07 -22.36
CA LEU A 66 -0.25 9.52 -22.92
C LEU A 66 -0.38 9.18 -24.42
N ASP A 67 -1.58 8.85 -24.90
CA ASP A 67 -1.89 8.56 -26.31
C ASP A 67 -2.17 9.85 -27.14
N ALA A 68 -2.17 11.04 -26.52
CA ALA A 68 -2.44 12.31 -27.22
C ALA A 68 -1.24 12.75 -28.06
N ASP A 69 -1.47 13.22 -29.31
CA ASP A 69 -0.42 13.67 -30.24
C ASP A 69 0.48 14.79 -29.69
N ASP A 70 0.01 15.57 -28.72
CA ASP A 70 0.70 16.68 -28.09
C ASP A 70 0.84 16.48 -26.56
N CYS A 71 1.18 15.27 -26.13
CA CYS A 71 1.34 14.92 -24.74
C CYS A 71 2.35 15.86 -24.03
N PRO A 72 1.92 16.60 -22.99
CA PRO A 72 2.83 17.51 -22.29
C PRO A 72 3.77 16.78 -21.31
N ALA A 73 3.44 15.52 -20.95
CA ALA A 73 4.18 14.68 -20.00
C ALA A 73 5.24 13.83 -20.74
N VAL A 74 6.28 14.49 -21.25
CA VAL A 74 7.25 13.89 -22.19
C VAL A 74 8.01 12.69 -21.61
N LYS A 75 8.32 12.71 -20.30
CA LYS A 75 9.01 11.59 -19.64
C LYS A 75 8.08 10.39 -19.47
N SER A 76 6.85 10.65 -19.09
CA SER A 76 5.78 9.66 -18.95
C SER A 76 5.45 8.99 -20.29
N GLU A 77 5.30 9.79 -21.35
CA GLU A 77 5.07 9.32 -22.72
C GLU A 77 6.21 8.41 -23.21
N ALA A 78 7.46 8.82 -22.98
CA ALA A 78 8.63 8.03 -23.35
C ALA A 78 8.66 6.66 -22.67
N LEU A 79 8.39 6.60 -21.36
CA LEU A 79 8.30 5.34 -20.61
C LEU A 79 7.16 4.45 -21.11
N TYR A 80 6.00 5.04 -21.35
CA TYR A 80 4.82 4.33 -21.85
C TYR A 80 5.09 3.66 -23.18
N HIS A 81 5.62 4.39 -24.18
CA HIS A 81 5.92 3.84 -25.49
C HIS A 81 7.08 2.83 -25.48
N SER A 82 8.10 3.04 -24.65
CA SER A 82 9.18 2.07 -24.44
C SER A 82 8.62 0.72 -23.99
N PHE A 83 7.70 0.71 -23.00
CA PHE A 83 7.10 -0.51 -22.49
C PHE A 83 6.18 -1.21 -23.50
N LEU A 84 5.58 -0.45 -24.43
CA LEU A 84 4.73 -1.01 -25.49
C LEU A 84 5.52 -1.61 -26.68
N ASN A 85 6.82 -1.36 -26.77
CA ASN A 85 7.67 -1.85 -27.88
C ASN A 85 8.08 -3.31 -27.67
N THR A 86 7.11 -4.23 -27.81
CA THR A 86 7.30 -5.68 -27.58
C THR A 86 8.35 -6.28 -28.49
N ASP A 87 8.45 -5.86 -29.75
CA ASP A 87 9.41 -6.44 -30.71
C ASP A 87 10.86 -6.17 -30.26
N ALA A 88 11.16 -4.98 -29.77
CA ALA A 88 12.48 -4.65 -29.26
C ALA A 88 12.80 -5.43 -27.97
N ILE A 89 11.82 -5.56 -27.08
CA ILE A 89 11.95 -6.30 -25.82
C ILE A 89 12.24 -7.79 -26.09
N GLU A 90 11.47 -8.40 -27.00
CA GLU A 90 11.67 -9.82 -27.37
C GLU A 90 13.04 -10.04 -28.03
N ALA A 91 13.46 -9.12 -28.90
CA ALA A 91 14.78 -9.21 -29.55
C ALA A 91 15.95 -9.09 -28.57
N ALA A 92 15.78 -8.32 -27.49
CA ALA A 92 16.80 -8.10 -26.48
C ALA A 92 16.92 -9.23 -25.45
N GLY A 93 15.81 -9.91 -25.13
CA GLY A 93 15.79 -11.03 -24.18
C GLY A 93 16.34 -10.62 -22.79
N LEU A 94 17.45 -11.23 -22.38
CA LEU A 94 18.15 -10.97 -21.12
C LEU A 94 19.22 -9.86 -21.21
N ASP A 95 19.56 -9.41 -22.41
CA ASP A 95 20.71 -8.50 -22.61
C ASP A 95 20.67 -7.23 -21.76
N PRO A 96 19.50 -6.63 -21.47
CA PRO A 96 19.44 -5.43 -20.64
C PRO A 96 20.04 -5.56 -19.21
N ILE A 97 20.12 -6.76 -18.65
CA ILE A 97 20.70 -7.01 -17.32
C ILE A 97 21.92 -7.95 -17.36
N ARG A 98 22.44 -8.24 -18.54
CA ARG A 98 23.56 -9.19 -18.71
C ARG A 98 24.85 -8.70 -18.05
N ASP A 99 25.16 -7.43 -18.18
CA ASP A 99 26.37 -6.85 -17.61
C ASP A 99 26.39 -6.98 -16.08
N GLU A 100 25.27 -6.79 -15.40
CA GLU A 100 25.13 -6.97 -13.96
C GLU A 100 25.26 -8.43 -13.55
N LEU A 101 24.68 -9.35 -14.32
CA LEU A 101 24.83 -10.79 -14.10
C LEU A 101 26.29 -11.24 -14.31
N ASP A 102 26.97 -10.73 -15.34
CA ASP A 102 28.40 -11.02 -15.60
C ASP A 102 29.28 -10.47 -14.49
N LEU A 103 28.96 -9.30 -13.92
CA LEU A 103 29.66 -8.76 -12.74
C LEU A 103 29.49 -9.69 -11.54
N ILE A 104 28.26 -10.14 -11.24
CA ILE A 104 28.02 -11.13 -10.17
C ILE A 104 28.83 -12.39 -10.41
N ASP A 105 28.87 -12.88 -11.65
CA ASP A 105 29.59 -14.10 -12.03
C ASP A 105 31.11 -13.95 -11.93
N SER A 106 31.63 -12.75 -12.15
CA SER A 106 33.06 -12.45 -12.07
C SER A 106 33.61 -12.44 -10.65
N ALA A 107 32.77 -12.30 -9.62
CA ALA A 107 33.20 -12.25 -8.22
C ALA A 107 33.93 -13.55 -7.81
N ILE A 108 35.18 -13.42 -7.37
CA ILE A 108 36.05 -14.56 -7.02
C ILE A 108 36.04 -14.90 -5.54
N ASP A 109 35.56 -13.98 -4.72
CA ASP A 109 35.40 -14.11 -3.26
C ASP A 109 34.27 -13.20 -2.76
N LYS A 110 33.92 -13.31 -1.47
CA LYS A 110 32.87 -12.51 -0.86
C LYS A 110 33.13 -11.00 -0.89
N ALA A 111 34.42 -10.62 -0.69
CA ALA A 111 34.79 -9.20 -0.74
C ALA A 111 34.63 -8.60 -2.16
N ALA A 112 34.91 -9.41 -3.20
CA ALA A 112 34.62 -9.02 -4.57
C ALA A 112 33.09 -8.89 -4.80
N LEU A 113 32.31 -9.83 -4.27
CA LEU A 113 30.83 -9.80 -4.39
C LEU A 113 30.23 -8.60 -3.64
N THR A 114 30.70 -8.27 -2.43
CA THR A 114 30.27 -7.04 -1.73
C THR A 114 30.44 -5.80 -2.61
N ARG A 115 31.61 -5.65 -3.27
CA ARG A 115 31.86 -4.52 -4.17
C ARG A 115 30.96 -4.57 -5.42
N VAL A 116 30.71 -5.75 -5.99
CA VAL A 116 29.78 -5.91 -7.12
C VAL A 116 28.39 -5.48 -6.71
N LEU A 117 27.86 -5.95 -5.57
CA LEU A 117 26.55 -5.53 -5.07
C LEU A 117 26.48 -4.01 -4.89
N GLY A 118 27.50 -3.37 -4.30
CA GLY A 118 27.56 -1.90 -4.21
C GLY A 118 27.58 -1.21 -5.59
N THR A 119 28.23 -1.83 -6.59
CA THR A 119 28.32 -1.27 -7.95
C THR A 119 26.97 -1.30 -8.68
N ILE A 120 26.20 -2.40 -8.56
CA ILE A 120 24.94 -2.57 -9.28
C ILE A 120 23.72 -2.03 -8.53
N ASN A 121 23.83 -1.82 -7.21
CA ASN A 121 22.72 -1.37 -6.37
C ASN A 121 22.05 -0.07 -6.85
N PRO A 122 22.80 1.03 -7.21
CA PRO A 122 22.16 2.29 -7.62
C PRO A 122 21.23 2.15 -8.82
N ALA A 123 21.46 1.16 -9.67
CA ALA A 123 20.66 0.89 -10.87
C ALA A 123 19.55 -0.14 -10.64
N GLY A 124 19.30 -0.54 -9.40
CA GLY A 124 18.27 -1.52 -9.03
C GLY A 124 18.79 -2.96 -8.93
N GLY A 125 20.07 -3.12 -8.56
CA GLY A 125 20.63 -4.42 -8.18
C GLY A 125 20.01 -4.94 -6.87
N PRO A 126 20.25 -6.22 -6.52
CA PRO A 126 19.64 -6.86 -5.38
C PRO A 126 20.12 -6.26 -4.03
N ASP A 127 19.17 -6.11 -3.12
CA ASP A 127 19.37 -5.54 -1.78
C ASP A 127 19.29 -6.61 -0.69
N LEU A 128 20.32 -6.70 0.16
CA LEU A 128 20.31 -7.54 1.36
C LEU A 128 19.60 -6.86 2.55
N PHE A 129 19.55 -5.55 2.54
CA PHE A 129 18.77 -4.71 3.47
C PHE A 129 18.21 -3.52 2.70
N GLY A 130 17.01 -3.07 3.07
CA GLY A 130 16.37 -1.90 2.48
C GLY A 130 17.04 -0.61 2.93
N LEU A 131 17.07 0.39 2.07
CA LEU A 131 17.50 1.75 2.36
C LEU A 131 16.42 2.72 1.92
N ALA A 132 15.88 3.48 2.86
CA ALA A 132 14.91 4.54 2.62
C ALA A 132 15.36 5.86 3.25
N VAL A 133 14.71 6.97 2.87
CA VAL A 133 14.98 8.30 3.46
C VAL A 133 13.67 8.93 3.89
N TYR A 134 13.54 9.12 5.19
CA TYR A 134 12.38 9.74 5.85
C TYR A 134 12.83 10.75 6.90
N GLY A 135 11.89 11.47 7.51
CA GLY A 135 12.16 12.29 8.70
C GLY A 135 12.67 11.44 9.86
N ASP A 136 13.66 11.93 10.60
CA ASP A 136 14.12 11.29 11.83
C ASP A 136 13.01 11.36 12.88
N PRO A 137 12.46 10.23 13.37
CA PRO A 137 11.44 10.24 14.43
C PRO A 137 11.83 11.00 15.69
N GLY A 138 13.12 11.16 15.97
CA GLY A 138 13.64 11.95 17.08
C GLY A 138 13.90 13.41 16.75
N ASP A 139 13.98 13.79 15.47
CA ASP A 139 14.17 15.16 14.94
C ASP A 139 13.40 15.32 13.61
N PRO A 140 12.06 15.43 13.64
CA PRO A 140 11.20 15.35 12.46
C PRO A 140 11.40 16.48 11.43
N ASP A 141 12.17 17.50 11.77
CA ASP A 141 12.54 18.55 10.83
C ASP A 141 13.73 18.15 9.93
N ARG A 142 14.31 16.95 10.12
CA ARG A 142 15.52 16.50 9.42
C ARG A 142 15.35 15.12 8.83
N ASN A 143 15.68 14.97 7.53
CA ASN A 143 15.72 13.68 6.87
C ASN A 143 16.97 12.87 7.28
N ILE A 144 16.78 11.56 7.44
CA ILE A 144 17.81 10.59 7.79
C ILE A 144 17.64 9.31 6.97
N ALA A 145 18.71 8.55 6.83
CA ALA A 145 18.66 7.22 6.22
C ALA A 145 18.04 6.20 7.19
N HIS A 146 17.18 5.33 6.69
CA HIS A 146 16.57 4.22 7.40
C HIS A 146 17.06 2.92 6.77
N LEU A 147 17.45 1.95 7.60
CA LEU A 147 17.81 0.60 7.19
C LEU A 147 16.78 -0.39 7.71
N GLU A 148 16.27 -1.20 6.80
CA GLU A 148 15.16 -2.12 7.02
C GLU A 148 15.52 -3.53 6.57
N GLN A 149 14.85 -4.54 7.12
CA GLN A 149 14.99 -5.92 6.67
C GLN A 149 14.55 -6.09 5.21
N ALA A 150 15.33 -6.87 4.43
CA ALA A 150 15.06 -7.17 3.03
C ALA A 150 15.72 -8.51 2.60
N GLY A 151 15.82 -8.74 1.29
CA GLY A 151 16.52 -9.89 0.73
C GLY A 151 15.66 -11.12 0.49
N LEU A 152 14.34 -10.98 0.48
CA LEU A 152 13.36 -12.03 0.22
C LEU A 152 12.54 -11.69 -1.04
N CYS A 153 12.10 -12.72 -1.77
CA CYS A 153 11.19 -12.57 -2.92
C CYS A 153 9.77 -13.08 -2.63
N LEU A 154 9.53 -13.88 -1.60
CA LEU A 154 8.18 -14.17 -1.12
C LEU A 154 7.70 -13.02 -0.22
N PRO A 155 6.37 -12.82 -0.10
CA PRO A 155 5.79 -11.61 0.49
C PRO A 155 6.11 -11.36 1.97
N ASP A 156 6.38 -12.41 2.74
CA ASP A 156 6.61 -12.34 4.18
C ASP A 156 7.48 -13.52 4.64
N GLU A 157 8.17 -13.38 5.79
CA GLU A 157 9.02 -14.44 6.36
C GLU A 157 8.23 -15.73 6.68
N ALA A 158 6.96 -15.61 7.02
CA ALA A 158 6.09 -16.75 7.32
C ALA A 158 5.95 -17.72 6.14
N TYR A 159 6.04 -17.24 4.90
CA TYR A 159 6.01 -18.08 3.69
C TYR A 159 7.15 -19.09 3.66
N TYR A 160 8.30 -18.79 4.30
CA TYR A 160 9.46 -19.68 4.34
C TYR A 160 9.37 -20.75 5.43
N ARG A 161 8.61 -20.52 6.52
CA ARG A 161 8.62 -21.39 7.71
C ARG A 161 7.31 -22.14 7.97
N GLU A 162 6.15 -21.58 7.59
CA GLU A 162 4.88 -22.17 7.95
C GLU A 162 4.46 -23.29 6.99
N ASP A 163 3.95 -24.40 7.55
CA ASP A 163 3.67 -25.62 6.76
C ASP A 163 2.56 -25.41 5.70
N HIS A 164 1.58 -24.57 5.99
CA HIS A 164 0.48 -24.34 5.06
C HIS A 164 0.92 -23.62 3.76
N TYR A 165 2.07 -22.91 3.76
CA TYR A 165 2.66 -22.34 2.56
C TYR A 165 3.53 -23.32 1.75
N ALA A 166 3.61 -24.60 2.12
CA ALA A 166 4.39 -25.58 1.37
C ALA A 166 4.02 -25.62 -0.14
N PRO A 167 2.73 -25.61 -0.55
CA PRO A 167 2.37 -25.55 -1.96
C PRO A 167 2.86 -24.29 -2.68
N VAL A 168 2.87 -23.16 -2.00
CA VAL A 168 3.39 -21.89 -2.53
C VAL A 168 4.90 -21.98 -2.75
N ARG A 169 5.65 -22.57 -1.79
CA ARG A 169 7.10 -22.81 -1.94
C ARG A 169 7.43 -23.78 -3.09
N GLU A 170 6.60 -24.80 -3.32
CA GLU A 170 6.78 -25.70 -4.46
C GLU A 170 6.60 -24.97 -5.79
N ALA A 171 5.57 -24.14 -5.91
CA ALA A 171 5.34 -23.31 -7.09
C ALA A 171 6.46 -22.26 -7.28
N TYR A 172 6.95 -21.67 -6.17
CA TYR A 172 8.08 -20.75 -6.19
C TYR A 172 9.35 -21.40 -6.72
N VAL A 173 9.68 -22.61 -6.25
CA VAL A 173 10.81 -23.39 -6.75
C VAL A 173 10.66 -23.65 -8.27
N ALA A 174 9.48 -23.99 -8.73
CA ALA A 174 9.23 -24.21 -10.16
C ALA A 174 9.45 -22.93 -10.99
N MET A 175 8.96 -21.79 -10.49
CA MET A 175 9.14 -20.48 -11.12
C MET A 175 10.63 -20.10 -11.18
N VAL A 176 11.35 -20.17 -10.06
CA VAL A 176 12.80 -19.85 -10.01
C VAL A 176 13.60 -20.78 -10.93
N ALA A 177 13.29 -22.09 -10.96
CA ALA A 177 13.95 -23.03 -11.86
C ALA A 177 13.74 -22.64 -13.33
N THR A 178 12.51 -22.24 -13.70
CA THR A 178 12.20 -21.77 -15.05
C THR A 178 12.95 -20.49 -15.39
N GLN A 179 13.03 -19.52 -14.48
CA GLN A 179 13.79 -18.28 -14.68
C GLN A 179 15.30 -18.56 -14.86
N LEU A 180 15.85 -19.50 -14.10
CA LEU A 180 17.25 -19.91 -14.26
C LEU A 180 17.52 -20.58 -15.62
N VAL A 181 16.56 -21.33 -16.14
CA VAL A 181 16.65 -21.91 -17.50
C VAL A 181 16.56 -20.80 -18.56
N ASN A 182 15.60 -19.89 -18.44
CA ASN A 182 15.43 -18.75 -19.35
C ASN A 182 16.69 -17.88 -19.40
N ALA A 183 17.37 -17.72 -18.25
CA ALA A 183 18.62 -16.96 -18.16
C ALA A 183 19.88 -17.77 -18.58
N GLY A 184 19.76 -19.05 -18.90
CA GLY A 184 20.86 -19.90 -19.34
C GLY A 184 21.77 -20.45 -18.21
N TYR A 185 21.35 -20.30 -16.93
CA TYR A 185 22.09 -20.83 -15.77
C TYR A 185 21.82 -22.31 -15.48
N ALA A 186 20.72 -22.83 -16.00
CA ALA A 186 20.36 -24.24 -15.84
C ALA A 186 19.83 -24.84 -17.15
N PRO A 187 19.96 -26.16 -17.36
CA PRO A 187 19.41 -26.81 -18.56
C PRO A 187 17.88 -26.93 -18.46
N ALA A 188 17.21 -26.86 -19.62
CA ALA A 188 15.84 -27.33 -19.76
C ALA A 188 15.76 -28.85 -19.64
N ALA A 189 14.57 -29.39 -19.39
CA ALA A 189 14.33 -30.83 -19.46
C ALA A 189 14.54 -31.33 -20.92
N GLU A 190 15.13 -32.53 -21.07
CA GLU A 190 15.23 -33.16 -22.39
C GLU A 190 13.80 -33.46 -22.91
N SER A 191 13.47 -32.93 -24.09
CA SER A 191 12.24 -33.32 -24.77
C SER A 191 12.36 -34.79 -25.14
N ASN A 192 11.59 -35.66 -24.49
CA ASN A 192 11.41 -37.04 -24.95
C ASN A 192 10.78 -36.99 -26.33
N GLY A 193 11.61 -37.13 -27.36
CA GLY A 193 11.19 -37.11 -28.77
C GLY A 193 10.16 -38.21 -29.02
N GLY A 194 8.91 -37.85 -29.22
CA GLY A 194 7.89 -38.81 -29.53
C GLY A 194 6.47 -38.31 -29.78
N ASP A 195 6.12 -37.07 -29.53
CA ASP A 195 4.82 -36.56 -29.94
C ASP A 195 4.99 -35.26 -30.75
N GLU A 196 4.70 -35.31 -32.05
CA GLU A 196 4.48 -34.12 -32.86
C GLU A 196 3.30 -33.35 -32.24
N LEU A 197 3.58 -32.21 -31.62
CA LEU A 197 2.56 -31.30 -31.16
C LEU A 197 1.71 -30.83 -32.34
N PRO A 198 0.38 -30.81 -32.24
CA PRO A 198 -0.47 -30.36 -33.32
C PRO A 198 -0.14 -28.89 -33.62
N SER A 199 0.16 -28.61 -34.88
CA SER A 199 0.31 -27.27 -35.42
C SER A 199 -1.03 -26.55 -35.30
N ASN A 200 -1.19 -25.72 -34.29
CA ASN A 200 -2.37 -24.90 -34.12
C ASN A 200 -2.19 -23.60 -34.93
N THR A 201 -2.88 -23.52 -36.06
CA THR A 201 -3.00 -22.30 -36.86
C THR A 201 -4.15 -21.44 -36.29
N GLY A 202 -3.96 -20.83 -35.15
CA GLY A 202 -4.89 -19.89 -34.56
C GLY A 202 -4.10 -18.73 -33.94
N ASP A 203 -4.52 -17.52 -34.23
CA ASP A 203 -3.95 -16.26 -33.76
C ASP A 203 -4.05 -16.03 -32.21
N ASP A 204 -3.86 -17.08 -31.42
CA ASP A 204 -3.81 -16.97 -29.95
C ASP A 204 -2.33 -16.99 -29.51
N GLU A 205 -1.80 -15.81 -29.27
CA GLU A 205 -0.40 -15.56 -28.85
C GLU A 205 -0.02 -16.22 -27.51
N SER A 206 -0.94 -16.93 -26.85
CA SER A 206 -0.75 -17.55 -25.54
C SER A 206 -0.08 -18.93 -25.53
N ASN A 207 0.30 -19.51 -26.68
CA ASN A 207 0.73 -20.92 -26.82
C ASN A 207 2.18 -21.11 -27.30
N ALA A 208 3.15 -20.36 -26.80
CA ALA A 208 4.52 -20.84 -26.80
C ALA A 208 4.64 -22.03 -25.81
N PRO A 209 5.34 -23.13 -26.16
CA PRO A 209 5.52 -24.23 -25.22
C PRO A 209 6.29 -23.69 -23.99
N ALA A 210 5.67 -23.82 -22.81
CA ALA A 210 6.29 -23.38 -21.55
C ALA A 210 7.64 -24.09 -21.37
N THR A 211 8.68 -23.35 -21.03
CA THR A 211 9.99 -23.92 -20.69
C THR A 211 9.83 -24.87 -19.50
N VAL A 212 10.15 -26.14 -19.71
CA VAL A 212 10.10 -27.14 -18.63
C VAL A 212 11.50 -27.22 -18.00
N PRO A 213 11.65 -26.87 -16.71
CA PRO A 213 12.95 -26.98 -16.05
C PRO A 213 13.37 -28.43 -15.86
N SER A 214 14.68 -28.71 -15.97
CA SER A 214 15.24 -30.03 -15.64
C SER A 214 15.29 -30.24 -14.12
N GLU A 215 15.52 -31.49 -13.68
CA GLU A 215 15.72 -31.77 -12.25
C GLU A 215 16.92 -30.97 -11.68
N ALA A 216 17.98 -30.77 -12.47
CA ALA A 216 19.12 -29.95 -12.07
C ALA A 216 18.73 -28.47 -11.85
N ALA A 217 17.80 -27.92 -12.64
CA ALA A 217 17.28 -26.57 -12.44
C ALA A 217 16.41 -26.49 -11.17
N LEU A 218 15.57 -27.52 -10.95
CA LEU A 218 14.78 -27.62 -9.72
C LEU A 218 15.63 -27.75 -8.47
N ASP A 219 16.72 -28.52 -8.52
CA ASP A 219 17.66 -28.64 -7.40
C ASP A 219 18.36 -27.30 -7.11
N MET A 220 18.74 -26.56 -8.14
CA MET A 220 19.31 -25.20 -7.98
C MET A 220 18.28 -24.24 -7.36
N ALA A 221 17.03 -24.29 -7.77
CA ALA A 221 15.97 -23.46 -7.20
C ALA A 221 15.62 -23.85 -5.75
N ARG A 222 15.62 -25.16 -5.41
CA ARG A 222 15.48 -25.60 -4.00
C ARG A 222 16.63 -25.12 -3.14
N HIS A 223 17.83 -25.12 -3.68
CA HIS A 223 18.99 -24.58 -3.00
C HIS A 223 18.86 -23.07 -2.76
N PHE A 224 18.42 -22.32 -3.76
CA PHE A 224 18.11 -20.90 -3.65
C PHE A 224 17.05 -20.62 -2.56
N LEU A 225 15.93 -21.36 -2.55
CA LEU A 225 14.92 -21.27 -1.47
C LEU A 225 15.54 -21.51 -0.09
N GLY A 226 16.49 -22.45 0.02
CA GLY A 226 17.23 -22.71 1.25
C GLY A 226 18.11 -21.54 1.67
N VAL A 227 18.65 -20.76 0.72
CA VAL A 227 19.41 -19.54 1.00
C VAL A 227 18.50 -18.44 1.53
N GLU A 228 17.37 -18.17 0.87
CA GLU A 228 16.40 -17.17 1.36
C GLU A 228 15.78 -17.58 2.71
N THR A 229 15.54 -18.86 2.95
CA THR A 229 15.05 -19.35 4.25
C THR A 229 15.99 -18.98 5.40
N LYS A 230 17.31 -19.00 5.17
CA LYS A 230 18.28 -18.57 6.18
C LYS A 230 18.26 -17.06 6.40
N ILE A 231 17.96 -16.26 5.38
CA ILE A 231 17.78 -14.81 5.49
C ILE A 231 16.47 -14.54 6.25
N ALA A 232 15.36 -15.17 5.83
CA ALA A 232 14.04 -15.06 6.44
C ALA A 232 14.03 -15.39 7.95
N ALA A 233 14.86 -16.35 8.38
CA ALA A 233 14.99 -16.72 9.78
C ALA A 233 15.51 -15.59 10.69
N ASN A 234 16.02 -14.49 10.12
CA ASN A 234 16.47 -13.32 10.85
C ASN A 234 15.46 -12.17 10.79
N HIS A 235 14.42 -12.27 9.97
CA HIS A 235 13.37 -11.24 9.87
C HIS A 235 12.53 -11.20 11.14
N TRP A 236 12.05 -10.02 11.47
CA TRP A 236 10.95 -9.83 12.39
C TRP A 236 9.63 -10.11 11.67
N ASP A 237 8.62 -10.54 12.43
CA ASP A 237 7.27 -10.68 11.89
C ASP A 237 6.63 -9.30 11.63
N ASN A 238 5.57 -9.28 10.82
CA ASN A 238 4.89 -8.08 10.38
C ASN A 238 4.16 -7.31 11.50
N VAL A 239 3.89 -7.91 12.65
CA VAL A 239 3.37 -7.21 13.83
C VAL A 239 4.50 -6.48 14.56
N ALA A 240 5.65 -7.14 14.71
CA ALA A 240 6.81 -6.56 15.39
C ALA A 240 7.40 -5.36 14.63
N THR A 241 7.42 -5.40 13.29
CA THR A 241 7.92 -4.32 12.44
C THR A 241 7.05 -3.06 12.50
N ARG A 242 5.80 -3.15 12.94
CA ARG A 242 4.92 -1.99 13.13
C ARG A 242 5.24 -1.16 14.37
N ASP A 243 5.98 -1.66 15.34
CA ASP A 243 6.26 -0.96 16.60
C ASP A 243 7.27 0.17 16.40
N SER A 244 6.79 1.41 16.22
CA SER A 244 7.62 2.60 15.97
C SER A 244 8.67 2.87 17.04
N VAL A 245 8.49 2.39 18.29
CA VAL A 245 9.49 2.55 19.35
C VAL A 245 10.60 1.49 19.21
N LYS A 246 10.25 0.25 18.90
CA LYS A 246 11.23 -0.83 18.70
C LYS A 246 12.06 -0.63 17.43
N THR A 247 11.44 -0.09 16.38
CA THR A 247 12.11 0.17 15.10
C THR A 247 12.91 1.49 15.07
N TYR A 248 12.83 2.32 16.12
CA TYR A 248 13.63 3.53 16.23
C TYR A 248 14.97 3.27 16.92
N ASN A 249 15.99 2.87 16.16
CA ASN A 249 17.33 2.60 16.66
C ASN A 249 18.38 3.45 15.93
N PRO A 250 18.58 4.72 16.35
CA PRO A 250 19.58 5.60 15.74
C PRO A 250 21.00 5.06 15.98
N THR A 251 21.69 4.74 14.91
CA THR A 251 22.96 4.04 14.92
C THR A 251 24.02 4.82 14.11
N ASP A 252 25.18 5.07 14.69
CA ASP A 252 26.27 5.75 14.02
C ASP A 252 27.04 4.79 13.11
N TYR A 253 27.74 5.32 12.08
CA TYR A 253 28.48 4.53 11.10
C TYR A 253 29.45 3.52 11.73
N ALA A 254 30.14 3.88 12.81
CA ALA A 254 31.10 2.99 13.47
C ALA A 254 30.44 1.71 13.99
N ASP A 255 29.23 1.82 14.54
CA ASP A 255 28.46 0.69 15.05
C ASP A 255 27.83 -0.11 13.90
N LEU A 256 27.35 0.55 12.84
CA LEU A 256 26.89 -0.11 11.61
C LEU A 256 28.01 -0.95 10.97
N ALA A 257 29.18 -0.36 10.80
CA ALA A 257 30.35 -1.04 10.23
C ALA A 257 30.85 -2.19 11.12
N ALA A 258 30.71 -2.06 12.44
CA ALA A 258 31.04 -3.15 13.38
C ALA A 258 30.01 -4.29 13.30
N THR A 259 28.73 -3.98 13.09
CA THR A 259 27.64 -4.95 12.91
C THR A 259 27.79 -5.69 11.57
N LEU A 260 28.01 -4.99 10.47
CA LEU A 260 28.12 -5.53 9.10
C LEU A 260 29.60 -5.73 8.68
N LYS A 261 30.45 -6.23 9.60
CA LYS A 261 31.91 -6.37 9.40
C LYS A 261 32.29 -7.46 8.38
N ASN A 262 31.52 -8.56 8.32
CA ASN A 262 31.80 -9.67 7.41
C ASN A 262 31.28 -9.36 6.00
N PHE A 263 30.18 -8.59 5.90
CA PHE A 263 29.66 -8.01 4.66
C PHE A 263 30.62 -6.93 4.12
N ASP A 264 31.35 -6.23 4.99
CA ASP A 264 32.24 -5.09 4.67
C ASP A 264 31.45 -3.89 4.11
N LEU A 265 30.62 -3.31 4.96
CA LEU A 265 29.78 -2.14 4.63
C LEU A 265 30.59 -1.00 3.99
N GLY A 266 31.84 -0.78 4.44
CA GLY A 266 32.71 0.28 3.90
C GLY A 266 33.05 0.06 2.43
N SER A 267 33.44 -1.17 2.06
CA SER A 267 33.71 -1.52 0.66
C SER A 267 32.48 -1.45 -0.23
N TRP A 268 31.31 -1.79 0.30
CA TRP A 268 30.03 -1.67 -0.41
C TRP A 268 29.69 -0.20 -0.68
N ILE A 269 29.79 0.70 0.32
CA ILE A 269 29.57 2.15 0.17
C ILE A 269 30.55 2.76 -0.84
N ASP A 270 31.85 2.42 -0.77
CA ASP A 270 32.88 2.95 -1.68
C ASP A 270 32.62 2.51 -3.13
N ALA A 271 32.14 1.28 -3.36
CA ALA A 271 31.76 0.78 -4.67
C ALA A 271 30.50 1.50 -5.20
N TRP A 272 29.50 1.71 -4.33
CA TRP A 272 28.29 2.44 -4.67
C TRP A 272 28.61 3.90 -5.06
N GLN A 273 29.42 4.60 -4.24
CA GLN A 273 29.90 5.95 -4.56
C GLN A 273 30.56 5.98 -5.94
N THR A 274 31.46 5.04 -6.21
CA THR A 274 32.20 4.99 -7.48
C THR A 274 31.27 4.79 -8.69
N ALA A 275 30.32 3.87 -8.55
CA ALA A 275 29.34 3.57 -9.60
C ALA A 275 28.41 4.75 -9.84
N TYR A 276 27.88 5.36 -8.79
CA TYR A 276 27.00 6.52 -8.89
C TYR A 276 27.69 7.73 -9.51
N ASP A 277 28.93 8.06 -9.10
CA ASP A 277 29.70 9.20 -9.60
C ASP A 277 30.00 9.13 -11.11
N ALA A 278 29.95 7.93 -11.68
CA ALA A 278 30.13 7.73 -13.12
C ALA A 278 28.87 8.06 -13.95
N THR A 279 27.73 8.35 -13.31
CA THR A 279 26.45 8.55 -13.97
C THR A 279 26.12 10.01 -14.29
N GLU A 280 25.19 10.25 -15.21
CA GLU A 280 24.63 11.59 -15.45
C GLU A 280 23.78 12.08 -14.25
N ALA A 281 23.15 11.16 -13.52
CA ALA A 281 22.41 11.49 -12.31
C ALA A 281 23.30 12.17 -11.25
N ALA A 282 24.53 11.69 -11.06
CA ALA A 282 25.49 12.28 -10.12
C ALA A 282 25.90 13.72 -10.51
N LYS A 283 25.88 14.08 -11.80
CA LYS A 283 26.17 15.45 -12.23
C LYS A 283 25.06 16.43 -11.84
N ALA A 284 23.81 15.97 -11.92
CA ALA A 284 22.66 16.74 -11.50
C ALA A 284 22.54 16.77 -9.97
N GLN A 285 22.82 15.65 -9.30
CA GLN A 285 22.64 15.45 -7.87
C GLN A 285 23.87 14.74 -7.26
N PRO A 286 24.95 15.46 -6.93
CA PRO A 286 26.12 14.86 -6.29
C PRO A 286 25.78 14.40 -4.86
N ILE A 287 26.15 13.17 -4.51
CA ILE A 287 25.92 12.54 -3.20
C ILE A 287 27.26 12.15 -2.57
N ASP A 288 27.44 12.42 -1.29
CA ASP A 288 28.48 11.82 -0.45
C ASP A 288 27.90 10.66 0.37
N PHE A 289 28.06 9.45 -0.12
CA PHE A 289 27.47 8.25 0.50
C PHE A 289 27.99 8.03 1.93
N LYS A 290 29.23 8.39 2.24
CA LYS A 290 29.73 8.32 3.63
C LYS A 290 28.99 9.22 4.58
N SER A 291 28.57 10.39 4.11
CA SER A 291 27.72 11.29 4.89
C SER A 291 26.29 10.76 5.04
N VAL A 292 25.75 10.05 4.03
CA VAL A 292 24.44 9.38 4.11
C VAL A 292 24.42 8.36 5.25
N PHE A 293 25.45 7.53 5.34
CA PHE A 293 25.58 6.49 6.36
C PHE A 293 26.25 6.95 7.66
N ALA A 294 26.60 8.25 7.82
CA ALA A 294 27.21 8.76 9.04
C ALA A 294 26.37 8.45 10.29
N ARG A 295 25.05 8.48 10.13
CA ARG A 295 24.06 8.05 11.11
C ARG A 295 22.82 7.58 10.37
N ALA A 296 22.23 6.46 10.79
CA ALA A 296 21.01 5.92 10.24
C ALA A 296 20.07 5.38 11.33
N ILE A 297 18.79 5.26 11.04
CA ILE A 297 17.86 4.52 11.87
C ILE A 297 17.85 3.06 11.41
N VAL A 298 18.15 2.13 12.30
CA VAL A 298 18.06 0.70 12.04
C VAL A 298 16.72 0.20 12.58
N HIS A 299 15.85 -0.29 11.71
CA HIS A 299 14.54 -0.77 12.12
C HIS A 299 14.63 -2.08 12.87
N GLU A 300 15.37 -3.05 12.37
CA GLU A 300 15.53 -4.39 12.96
C GLU A 300 17.02 -4.70 13.26
N PRO A 301 17.56 -4.25 14.41
CA PRO A 301 18.99 -4.45 14.72
C PRO A 301 19.43 -5.92 14.74
N SER A 302 18.56 -6.83 15.19
CA SER A 302 18.86 -8.26 15.20
C SER A 302 18.93 -8.86 13.80
N PHE A 303 18.15 -8.32 12.84
CA PHE A 303 18.22 -8.71 11.44
C PHE A 303 19.62 -8.42 10.87
N LEU A 304 20.12 -7.19 11.01
CA LEU A 304 21.46 -6.84 10.51
C LEU A 304 22.56 -7.71 11.12
N THR A 305 22.46 -8.02 12.42
CA THR A 305 23.40 -8.92 13.09
C THR A 305 23.32 -10.33 12.53
N GLY A 306 22.11 -10.85 12.33
CA GLY A 306 21.87 -12.17 11.73
C GLY A 306 22.32 -12.24 10.27
N LEU A 307 22.08 -11.18 9.51
CA LEU A 307 22.51 -11.05 8.12
C LEU A 307 24.05 -11.11 7.99
N ASP A 308 24.79 -10.41 8.86
CA ASP A 308 26.25 -10.44 8.85
C ASP A 308 26.81 -11.84 9.21
N ALA A 309 26.14 -12.53 10.15
CA ALA A 309 26.46 -13.92 10.48
C ALA A 309 26.17 -14.87 9.30
N PHE A 310 25.00 -14.72 8.66
CA PHE A 310 24.65 -15.45 7.43
C PHE A 310 25.71 -15.20 6.33
N TRP A 311 26.06 -13.93 6.08
CA TRP A 311 27.09 -13.59 5.09
C TRP A 311 28.43 -14.27 5.38
N ALA A 312 28.85 -14.32 6.65
CA ALA A 312 30.08 -14.99 7.06
C ALA A 312 30.05 -16.51 6.80
N GLU A 313 28.92 -17.17 7.05
CA GLU A 313 28.74 -18.62 6.97
C GLU A 313 28.43 -19.14 5.56
N ALA A 314 27.67 -18.37 4.76
CA ALA A 314 27.24 -18.77 3.43
C ALA A 314 28.43 -18.99 2.47
N ASP A 315 28.33 -19.96 1.58
CA ASP A 315 29.31 -20.13 0.51
C ASP A 315 29.16 -19.03 -0.56
N LEU A 316 30.27 -18.70 -1.22
CA LEU A 316 30.23 -17.71 -2.32
C LEU A 316 29.24 -18.11 -3.42
N ALA A 317 29.11 -19.40 -3.71
CA ALA A 317 28.19 -19.91 -4.70
C ALA A 317 26.71 -19.63 -4.35
N ASP A 318 26.37 -19.75 -3.05
CA ASP A 318 25.04 -19.45 -2.51
C ASP A 318 24.69 -17.96 -2.66
N LEU A 319 25.63 -17.10 -2.27
CA LEU A 319 25.46 -15.65 -2.35
C LEU A 319 25.34 -15.16 -3.80
N LYS A 320 26.11 -15.76 -4.72
CA LYS A 320 26.01 -15.47 -6.16
C LYS A 320 24.69 -15.96 -6.74
N LEU A 321 24.22 -17.14 -6.32
CA LEU A 321 22.91 -17.67 -6.74
C LEU A 321 21.78 -16.75 -6.26
N TRP A 322 21.82 -16.31 -4.99
CA TRP A 322 20.89 -15.35 -4.45
C TRP A 322 20.89 -14.04 -5.28
N ALA A 323 22.05 -13.45 -5.53
CA ALA A 323 22.16 -12.20 -6.28
C ALA A 323 21.66 -12.33 -7.72
N ARG A 324 21.95 -13.44 -8.41
CA ARG A 324 21.46 -13.70 -9.79
C ARG A 324 19.95 -13.78 -9.85
N VAL A 325 19.33 -14.60 -8.96
CA VAL A 325 17.89 -14.79 -8.97
C VAL A 325 17.18 -13.48 -8.65
N HIS A 326 17.64 -12.74 -7.63
CA HIS A 326 17.08 -11.43 -7.30
C HIS A 326 17.23 -10.43 -8.45
N MET A 327 18.36 -10.40 -9.16
CA MET A 327 18.56 -9.56 -10.33
C MET A 327 17.59 -9.91 -11.46
N ILE A 328 17.39 -11.20 -11.75
CA ILE A 328 16.46 -11.67 -12.78
C ILE A 328 15.02 -11.32 -12.40
N LEU A 329 14.60 -11.63 -11.17
CA LEU A 329 13.21 -11.39 -10.71
C LEU A 329 12.89 -9.90 -10.64
N GLY A 330 13.84 -9.05 -10.19
CA GLY A 330 13.67 -7.61 -10.11
C GLY A 330 13.37 -6.94 -11.46
N PHE A 331 13.85 -7.51 -12.55
CA PHE A 331 13.63 -6.98 -13.90
C PHE A 331 12.70 -7.84 -14.77
N ALA A 332 12.24 -9.00 -14.30
CA ALA A 332 11.50 -9.98 -15.10
C ALA A 332 10.33 -9.39 -15.90
N SER A 333 9.55 -8.48 -15.33
CA SER A 333 8.40 -7.83 -15.99
C SER A 333 8.79 -6.85 -17.12
N SER A 334 10.07 -6.46 -17.18
CA SER A 334 10.64 -5.54 -18.19
C SER A 334 11.51 -6.25 -19.23
N LEU A 335 11.64 -7.58 -19.13
CA LEU A 335 12.37 -8.45 -20.04
C LEU A 335 11.43 -9.13 -21.05
N SER A 336 11.96 -10.04 -21.88
CA SER A 336 11.17 -10.78 -22.87
C SER A 336 10.05 -11.62 -22.23
N ARG A 337 9.12 -12.05 -23.08
CA ARG A 337 7.90 -12.79 -22.67
C ARG A 337 8.18 -13.97 -21.75
N ASP A 338 9.24 -14.74 -21.99
CA ASP A 338 9.55 -15.93 -21.20
C ASP A 338 9.79 -15.57 -19.73
N PHE A 339 10.48 -14.45 -19.45
CA PHE A 339 10.69 -13.96 -18.09
C PHE A 339 9.41 -13.37 -17.50
N ASP A 340 8.74 -12.50 -18.25
CA ASP A 340 7.53 -11.80 -17.82
C ASP A 340 6.36 -12.76 -17.52
N THR A 341 6.15 -13.75 -18.40
CA THR A 341 5.10 -14.77 -18.22
C THR A 341 5.40 -15.68 -17.04
N THR A 342 6.65 -16.14 -16.90
CA THR A 342 7.07 -16.97 -15.75
C THR A 342 6.86 -16.23 -14.43
N ASN A 343 7.19 -14.94 -14.40
CA ASN A 343 6.97 -14.08 -13.23
C ASN A 343 5.46 -13.95 -12.91
N PHE A 344 4.62 -13.67 -13.92
CA PHE A 344 3.18 -13.58 -13.75
C PHE A 344 2.55 -14.91 -13.31
N ASP A 345 3.03 -16.04 -13.83
CA ASP A 345 2.49 -17.35 -13.50
C ASP A 345 2.64 -17.70 -12.02
N PHE A 346 3.60 -17.11 -11.33
CA PHE A 346 3.73 -17.24 -9.89
C PHE A 346 3.04 -16.09 -9.14
N TYR A 347 3.51 -14.85 -9.30
CA TYR A 347 3.02 -13.71 -8.51
C TYR A 347 1.56 -13.34 -8.84
N GLY A 348 1.17 -13.45 -10.10
CA GLY A 348 -0.19 -13.17 -10.54
C GLY A 348 -1.15 -14.32 -10.33
N LYS A 349 -0.77 -15.54 -10.77
CA LYS A 349 -1.69 -16.69 -10.72
C LYS A 349 -1.67 -17.39 -9.36
N VAL A 350 -0.49 -17.78 -8.86
CA VAL A 350 -0.40 -18.57 -7.62
C VAL A 350 -0.70 -17.73 -6.39
N LEU A 351 -0.06 -16.56 -6.25
CA LEU A 351 -0.24 -15.73 -5.07
C LEU A 351 -1.54 -14.92 -5.07
N SER A 352 -1.99 -14.43 -6.24
CA SER A 352 -3.12 -13.51 -6.29
C SER A 352 -4.36 -14.08 -7.00
N GLY A 353 -4.26 -15.28 -7.60
CA GLY A 353 -5.38 -15.96 -8.26
C GLY A 353 -5.83 -15.37 -9.60
N ALA A 354 -5.14 -14.36 -10.16
CA ALA A 354 -5.42 -13.86 -11.50
C ALA A 354 -5.19 -14.95 -12.55
N LYS A 355 -6.08 -15.05 -13.55
CA LYS A 355 -5.99 -16.12 -14.56
C LYS A 355 -5.26 -15.68 -15.83
N LYS A 356 -5.25 -14.37 -16.09
CA LYS A 356 -4.63 -13.74 -17.25
C LYS A 356 -3.85 -12.51 -16.80
N GLN A 357 -2.72 -12.24 -17.43
CA GLN A 357 -1.97 -11.01 -17.22
C GLN A 357 -2.77 -9.79 -17.71
N ARG A 358 -2.65 -8.67 -17.02
CA ARG A 358 -3.27 -7.41 -17.42
C ARG A 358 -2.75 -6.95 -18.78
N ASP A 359 -3.59 -6.30 -19.57
CA ASP A 359 -3.22 -5.73 -20.86
C ASP A 359 -1.95 -4.89 -20.73
N ARG A 360 -1.09 -4.96 -21.74
CA ARG A 360 0.26 -4.34 -21.67
C ARG A 360 0.21 -2.84 -21.43
N TRP A 361 -0.75 -2.14 -22.04
CA TRP A 361 -0.89 -0.69 -21.83
C TRP A 361 -1.23 -0.33 -20.37
N LYS A 362 -2.03 -1.14 -19.66
CA LYS A 362 -2.34 -0.96 -18.23
C LYS A 362 -1.08 -1.10 -17.38
N ARG A 363 -0.22 -2.05 -17.72
CA ARG A 363 1.07 -2.25 -17.07
C ARG A 363 2.04 -1.12 -17.37
N ALA A 364 2.01 -0.58 -18.59
CA ALA A 364 2.78 0.60 -18.99
C ALA A 364 2.36 1.85 -18.17
N VAL A 365 1.05 2.08 -17.97
CA VAL A 365 0.55 3.14 -17.09
C VAL A 365 1.01 2.94 -15.65
N SER A 366 1.01 1.68 -15.16
CA SER A 366 1.52 1.37 -13.82
C SER A 366 3.02 1.71 -13.68
N LEU A 367 3.83 1.41 -14.71
CA LEU A 367 5.26 1.77 -14.76
C LEU A 367 5.44 3.29 -14.71
N VAL A 368 4.69 4.04 -15.52
CA VAL A 368 4.71 5.52 -15.53
C VAL A 368 4.37 6.08 -14.15
N ASN A 369 3.30 5.61 -13.54
CA ASN A 369 2.89 6.05 -12.20
C ASN A 369 3.96 5.76 -11.13
N GLY A 370 4.67 4.65 -11.23
CA GLY A 370 5.74 4.29 -10.31
C GLY A 370 7.02 5.11 -10.46
N ILE A 371 7.33 5.57 -11.69
CA ILE A 371 8.60 6.26 -11.99
C ILE A 371 8.45 7.78 -11.99
N CYS A 372 7.48 8.31 -12.72
CA CYS A 372 7.31 9.75 -12.89
C CYS A 372 5.84 10.18 -12.92
N GLY A 373 5.05 9.63 -12.01
CA GLY A 373 3.61 9.84 -11.98
C GLY A 373 3.17 11.30 -11.81
N GLU A 374 3.97 12.18 -11.20
CA GLU A 374 3.65 13.60 -11.12
C GLU A 374 3.80 14.34 -12.47
N ASP A 375 4.63 13.83 -13.39
CA ASP A 375 4.78 14.41 -14.74
C ASP A 375 3.43 14.35 -15.49
N VAL A 376 2.78 13.18 -15.50
CA VAL A 376 1.43 13.02 -16.07
C VAL A 376 0.33 13.54 -15.12
N GLY A 377 0.56 13.49 -13.82
CA GLY A 377 -0.38 13.90 -12.77
C GLY A 377 -0.76 15.39 -12.88
N ARG A 378 0.15 16.24 -13.32
CA ARG A 378 -0.13 17.67 -13.57
C ARG A 378 -1.22 17.86 -14.61
N GLU A 379 -1.17 17.10 -15.70
CA GLU A 379 -2.18 17.17 -16.76
C GLU A 379 -3.48 16.48 -16.33
N TYR A 380 -3.37 15.35 -15.62
CA TYR A 380 -4.52 14.66 -15.03
C TYR A 380 -5.39 15.61 -14.18
N VAL A 381 -4.77 16.36 -13.27
CA VAL A 381 -5.48 17.33 -12.41
C VAL A 381 -6.14 18.43 -13.23
N ARG A 382 -5.42 18.96 -14.21
CA ARG A 382 -5.94 20.02 -15.09
C ARG A 382 -7.23 19.61 -15.81
N LEU A 383 -7.32 18.34 -16.21
CA LEU A 383 -8.45 17.79 -16.97
C LEU A 383 -9.59 17.27 -16.08
N HIS A 384 -9.27 16.68 -14.92
CA HIS A 384 -10.20 15.83 -14.18
C HIS A 384 -10.51 16.30 -12.76
N PHE A 385 -9.83 17.32 -12.23
CA PHE A 385 -10.09 17.80 -10.87
C PHE A 385 -10.39 19.30 -10.82
N PRO A 386 -11.70 19.68 -10.83
CA PRO A 386 -12.10 21.08 -10.82
C PRO A 386 -11.91 21.73 -9.45
N GLU A 387 -11.59 23.04 -9.45
CA GLU A 387 -11.39 23.87 -8.25
C GLU A 387 -12.60 23.85 -7.28
N SER A 388 -13.83 23.67 -7.81
CA SER A 388 -15.03 23.57 -6.99
C SER A 388 -15.04 22.34 -6.09
N SER A 389 -14.51 21.20 -6.58
CA SER A 389 -14.36 19.98 -5.78
C SER A 389 -13.34 20.18 -4.65
N LYS A 390 -12.23 20.83 -4.93
CA LYS A 390 -11.21 21.14 -3.92
C LYS A 390 -11.80 21.95 -2.76
N ARG A 391 -12.51 23.05 -3.06
CA ARG A 391 -13.15 23.90 -2.02
C ARG A 391 -14.16 23.13 -1.17
N ARG A 392 -14.97 22.27 -1.80
CA ARG A 392 -15.96 21.47 -1.06
C ARG A 392 -15.28 20.47 -0.12
N MET A 393 -14.15 19.90 -0.55
CA MET A 393 -13.35 19.01 0.27
C MET A 393 -12.68 19.75 1.44
N GLU A 394 -12.20 20.98 1.22
CA GLU A 394 -11.65 21.82 2.30
C GLU A 394 -12.66 22.06 3.42
N GLU A 395 -13.95 22.29 3.07
CA GLU A 395 -15.03 22.42 4.06
C GLU A 395 -15.28 21.12 4.83
N LEU A 396 -15.29 19.96 4.13
CA LEU A 396 -15.44 18.65 4.78
C LEU A 396 -14.31 18.38 5.77
N VAL A 397 -13.08 18.58 5.36
CA VAL A 397 -11.88 18.38 6.21
C VAL A 397 -11.94 19.30 7.44
N ALA A 398 -12.30 20.58 7.28
CA ALA A 398 -12.43 21.52 8.40
C ALA A 398 -13.49 21.03 9.41
N ASN A 399 -14.64 20.55 8.92
CA ASN A 399 -15.71 20.04 9.81
C ASN A 399 -15.26 18.76 10.55
N LEU A 400 -14.45 17.89 9.93
CA LEU A 400 -13.93 16.70 10.60
C LEU A 400 -12.87 17.05 11.66
N ILE A 401 -11.98 18.00 11.38
CA ILE A 401 -11.01 18.50 12.38
C ILE A 401 -11.74 19.10 13.57
N ASP A 402 -12.79 19.90 13.35
CA ASP A 402 -13.62 20.45 14.42
C ASP A 402 -14.32 19.34 15.22
N ALA A 403 -14.84 18.31 14.55
CA ALA A 403 -15.46 17.16 15.20
C ALA A 403 -14.46 16.37 16.07
N TYR A 404 -13.22 16.19 15.62
CA TYR A 404 -12.15 15.59 16.41
C TYR A 404 -11.84 16.46 17.65
N ARG A 405 -11.69 17.78 17.47
CA ARG A 405 -11.43 18.72 18.57
C ARG A 405 -12.52 18.61 19.66
N VAL A 406 -13.79 18.60 19.26
CA VAL A 406 -14.92 18.47 20.19
C VAL A 406 -14.93 17.07 20.84
N SER A 407 -14.60 16.02 20.10
CA SER A 407 -14.55 14.65 20.61
C SER A 407 -13.46 14.48 21.67
N ILE A 408 -12.26 14.99 21.42
CA ILE A 408 -11.15 14.98 22.38
C ILE A 408 -11.51 15.78 23.64
N THR A 409 -12.08 16.97 23.47
CA THR A 409 -12.51 17.84 24.59
C THR A 409 -13.50 17.13 25.51
N ASN A 410 -14.47 16.41 24.93
CA ASN A 410 -15.55 15.73 25.65
C ASN A 410 -15.23 14.29 26.02
N SER A 411 -14.01 13.80 25.76
CA SER A 411 -13.62 12.44 26.14
C SER A 411 -13.70 12.25 27.65
N ASP A 412 -14.33 11.16 28.09
CA ASP A 412 -14.52 10.80 29.50
C ASP A 412 -13.42 9.92 30.08
N TRP A 413 -12.56 9.39 29.21
CA TRP A 413 -11.50 8.46 29.58
C TRP A 413 -10.07 9.06 29.48
N LEU A 414 -9.90 10.22 28.84
CA LEU A 414 -8.65 10.96 28.78
C LEU A 414 -8.55 11.96 29.93
N GLY A 415 -7.40 11.98 30.59
CA GLY A 415 -7.05 13.03 31.56
C GLY A 415 -6.77 14.38 30.87
N GLU A 416 -6.86 15.48 31.64
CA GLU A 416 -6.73 16.84 31.10
C GLU A 416 -5.36 17.09 30.44
N ASP A 417 -4.27 16.52 30.98
CA ASP A 417 -2.93 16.67 30.40
C ASP A 417 -2.82 16.02 29.02
N THR A 418 -3.35 14.82 28.86
CA THR A 418 -3.39 14.09 27.57
C THR A 418 -4.32 14.79 26.58
N LYS A 419 -5.51 15.26 27.03
CA LYS A 419 -6.42 16.06 26.20
C LYS A 419 -5.74 17.32 25.65
N ALA A 420 -5.01 18.06 26.50
CA ALA A 420 -4.31 19.27 26.07
C ALA A 420 -3.29 18.96 24.95
N LYS A 421 -2.56 17.85 25.07
CA LYS A 421 -1.59 17.40 24.06
C LYS A 421 -2.27 16.90 22.78
N ALA A 422 -3.36 16.17 22.88
CA ALA A 422 -4.15 15.74 21.73
C ALA A 422 -4.75 16.93 20.98
N LEU A 423 -5.25 17.96 21.69
CA LEU A 423 -5.75 19.20 21.10
C LEU A 423 -4.62 20.03 20.46
N GLU A 424 -3.43 20.03 21.05
CA GLU A 424 -2.24 20.62 20.44
C GLU A 424 -1.93 19.94 19.13
N LYS A 425 -1.90 18.58 19.12
CA LYS A 425 -1.59 17.78 17.93
C LYS A 425 -2.60 18.02 16.81
N ILE A 426 -3.91 17.95 17.09
CA ILE A 426 -4.94 18.17 16.05
C ILE A 426 -4.88 19.59 15.48
N SER A 427 -4.48 20.60 16.27
CA SER A 427 -4.33 21.97 15.81
C SER A 427 -3.18 22.18 14.81
N LYS A 428 -2.25 21.22 14.74
CA LYS A 428 -1.07 21.23 13.87
C LYS A 428 -1.22 20.35 12.64
N PHE A 429 -2.35 19.65 12.48
CA PHE A 429 -2.62 18.87 11.28
C PHE A 429 -2.62 19.74 10.03
N THR A 430 -1.92 19.31 9.01
CA THR A 430 -1.86 20.00 7.73
C THR A 430 -2.57 19.15 6.66
N PRO A 431 -3.77 19.54 6.20
CA PRO A 431 -4.46 18.83 5.13
C PRO A 431 -3.90 19.21 3.76
N LYS A 432 -3.71 18.21 2.90
CA LYS A 432 -3.30 18.33 1.50
C LYS A 432 -4.38 17.70 0.62
N ILE A 433 -4.98 18.47 -0.28
CA ILE A 433 -6.18 18.07 -1.02
C ILE A 433 -5.94 18.19 -2.52
N GLY A 434 -6.14 17.09 -3.23
CA GLY A 434 -6.15 16.98 -4.68
C GLY A 434 -4.77 16.80 -5.28
N TYR A 435 -3.87 17.76 -5.11
CA TYR A 435 -2.55 17.76 -5.76
C TYR A 435 -1.56 18.70 -5.07
N THR A 436 -0.25 18.47 -5.35
CA THR A 436 0.85 19.29 -4.83
C THR A 436 0.89 20.67 -5.49
N ASN A 437 1.32 21.67 -4.72
CA ASN A 437 1.68 22.98 -5.25
C ASN A 437 3.13 23.03 -5.78
N HIS A 438 3.98 22.06 -5.39
CA HIS A 438 5.38 21.95 -5.74
C HIS A 438 5.62 20.64 -6.49
N TRP A 439 5.44 20.65 -7.81
CA TRP A 439 5.63 19.48 -8.66
C TRP A 439 7.10 19.06 -8.69
N ARG A 440 7.35 17.77 -8.63
CA ARG A 440 8.68 17.18 -8.71
C ARG A 440 9.34 17.51 -10.06
N ASP A 441 10.62 17.88 -10.03
CA ASP A 441 11.41 18.14 -11.23
C ASP A 441 12.05 16.84 -11.76
N TYR A 442 11.55 16.38 -12.89
CA TYR A 442 12.06 15.20 -13.59
C TYR A 442 13.10 15.55 -14.69
N SER A 443 13.65 16.77 -14.73
CA SER A 443 14.61 17.18 -15.77
C SER A 443 15.87 16.31 -15.78
N ALA A 444 16.30 15.82 -14.61
CA ALA A 444 17.45 14.93 -14.47
C ALA A 444 17.14 13.45 -14.76
N LEU A 445 15.87 13.06 -14.89
CA LEU A 445 15.47 11.71 -15.27
C LEU A 445 15.77 11.47 -16.75
N SER A 446 16.69 10.54 -17.05
CA SER A 446 17.12 10.22 -18.41
C SER A 446 16.41 8.98 -18.94
N VAL A 447 15.21 9.15 -19.50
CA VAL A 447 14.42 8.09 -20.13
C VAL A 447 14.11 8.40 -21.59
N SER A 448 13.92 7.37 -22.41
CA SER A 448 13.68 7.48 -23.86
C SER A 448 12.69 6.40 -24.32
N ALA A 449 11.86 6.74 -25.31
CA ALA A 449 10.97 5.80 -25.98
C ALA A 449 11.73 4.75 -26.82
N ASP A 450 12.97 5.07 -27.25
CA ASP A 450 13.82 4.16 -28.02
C ASP A 450 14.64 3.20 -27.12
N ALA A 451 14.75 3.48 -25.82
CA ALA A 451 15.41 2.62 -24.84
C ALA A 451 14.50 1.46 -24.42
N LEU A 452 15.08 0.35 -23.99
CA LEU A 452 14.32 -0.76 -23.45
C LEU A 452 13.74 -0.44 -22.06
N PRO A 453 12.60 -1.02 -21.65
CA PRO A 453 12.00 -0.75 -20.34
C PRO A 453 12.95 -1.01 -19.16
N ALA A 454 13.77 -2.06 -19.22
CA ALA A 454 14.76 -2.34 -18.18
C ALA A 454 15.88 -1.29 -18.13
N GLU A 455 16.30 -0.73 -19.27
CA GLU A 455 17.27 0.38 -19.32
C GLU A 455 16.67 1.66 -18.73
N ASN A 456 15.43 1.98 -19.09
CA ASN A 456 14.68 3.09 -18.48
C ASN A 456 14.47 2.91 -16.98
N ALA A 457 14.19 1.67 -16.52
CA ALA A 457 14.06 1.36 -15.10
C ALA A 457 15.39 1.59 -14.35
N LYS A 458 16.54 1.17 -14.92
CA LYS A 458 17.86 1.48 -14.34
C LYS A 458 18.12 2.98 -14.24
N ALA A 459 17.79 3.74 -15.29
CA ALA A 459 17.93 5.19 -15.27
C ALA A 459 17.01 5.84 -14.23
N ALA A 460 15.81 5.32 -14.05
CA ALA A 460 14.87 5.74 -13.03
C ALA A 460 15.38 5.46 -11.61
N ASN A 461 15.93 4.27 -11.36
CA ASN A 461 16.54 3.91 -10.08
C ASN A 461 17.72 4.82 -9.72
N LEU A 462 18.58 5.14 -10.70
CA LEU A 462 19.68 6.10 -10.51
C LEU A 462 19.19 7.51 -10.17
N TYR A 463 18.14 7.99 -10.87
CA TYR A 463 17.51 9.26 -10.56
C TYR A 463 16.89 9.27 -9.16
N GLU A 464 16.14 8.21 -8.80
CA GLU A 464 15.51 8.08 -7.48
C GLU A 464 16.53 8.00 -6.36
N THR A 465 17.58 7.21 -6.52
CA THR A 465 18.71 7.13 -5.59
C THR A 465 19.29 8.54 -5.33
N GLY A 466 19.57 9.30 -6.39
CA GLY A 466 20.07 10.66 -6.25
C GLY A 466 19.08 11.58 -5.54
N TYR A 467 17.81 11.52 -5.93
CA TYR A 467 16.76 12.35 -5.34
C TYR A 467 16.56 12.08 -3.85
N GLN A 468 16.45 10.82 -3.45
CA GLN A 468 16.21 10.45 -2.05
C GLN A 468 17.44 10.71 -1.17
N LEU A 469 18.60 10.22 -1.58
CA LEU A 469 19.80 10.34 -0.74
C LEU A 469 20.28 11.79 -0.57
N ALA A 470 19.99 12.66 -1.55
CA ALA A 470 20.28 14.09 -1.43
C ALA A 470 19.46 14.79 -0.33
N LYS A 471 18.38 14.20 0.16
CA LYS A 471 17.59 14.74 1.27
C LYS A 471 18.27 14.52 2.61
N VAL A 472 19.10 13.48 2.77
CA VAL A 472 19.72 13.12 4.05
C VAL A 472 20.46 14.32 4.65
N GLY A 473 20.16 14.60 5.91
CA GLY A 473 20.70 15.74 6.65
C GLY A 473 20.10 17.10 6.31
N LYS A 474 19.18 17.18 5.33
CA LYS A 474 18.43 18.40 5.01
C LYS A 474 17.11 18.44 5.74
N SER A 475 16.49 19.61 5.77
CA SER A 475 15.15 19.78 6.32
C SER A 475 14.13 18.95 5.55
N VAL A 476 13.16 18.38 6.27
CA VAL A 476 12.01 17.70 5.67
C VAL A 476 11.17 18.73 4.90
N ASP A 477 10.84 18.41 3.67
CA ASP A 477 9.89 19.18 2.87
C ASP A 477 8.46 18.69 3.18
N LYS A 478 7.77 19.44 4.05
CA LYS A 478 6.39 19.12 4.44
C LYS A 478 5.38 19.31 3.30
N ASP A 479 5.78 19.91 2.18
CA ASP A 479 4.93 20.06 0.97
C ASP A 479 5.09 18.88 -0.02
N GLU A 480 6.08 18.01 0.17
CA GLU A 480 6.26 16.80 -0.66
C GLU A 480 5.08 15.83 -0.50
N TRP A 481 4.64 15.26 -1.62
CA TRP A 481 3.61 14.23 -1.67
C TRP A 481 4.23 12.86 -1.89
N LEU A 482 3.71 11.83 -1.19
CA LEU A 482 4.14 10.44 -1.34
C LEU A 482 3.25 9.64 -2.30
N MET A 483 2.15 10.23 -2.78
CA MET A 483 1.24 9.65 -3.76
C MET A 483 0.99 10.62 -4.90
N ASN A 484 0.81 10.08 -6.10
CA ASN A 484 0.44 10.87 -7.27
C ASN A 484 -1.02 11.33 -7.21
N PRO A 485 -1.40 12.44 -7.86
CA PRO A 485 -2.79 12.91 -7.89
C PRO A 485 -3.80 11.90 -8.46
N GLN A 486 -3.37 11.06 -9.38
CA GLN A 486 -4.18 9.98 -9.99
C GLN A 486 -4.21 8.68 -9.18
N THR A 487 -3.64 8.66 -7.98
CA THR A 487 -3.72 7.51 -7.07
C THR A 487 -5.07 7.52 -6.31
N VAL A 488 -5.79 6.40 -6.34
CA VAL A 488 -7.04 6.22 -5.59
C VAL A 488 -6.70 5.68 -4.21
N ASN A 489 -6.29 6.57 -3.34
CA ASN A 489 -5.95 6.31 -1.93
C ASN A 489 -5.87 7.62 -1.15
N ALA A 490 -5.57 7.52 0.16
CA ALA A 490 -5.24 8.62 1.06
C ALA A 490 -4.15 8.14 2.03
N TYR A 491 -3.55 9.06 2.80
CA TYR A 491 -2.60 8.67 3.84
C TYR A 491 -2.40 9.77 4.90
N TYR A 492 -2.02 9.33 6.09
CA TYR A 492 -1.44 10.16 7.14
C TYR A 492 0.07 9.91 7.26
N GLU A 493 0.86 10.98 7.36
CA GLU A 493 2.31 10.89 7.59
C GLU A 493 2.65 11.44 8.98
N PRO A 494 2.98 10.56 9.96
CA PRO A 494 3.14 10.95 11.36
C PRO A 494 4.33 11.90 11.61
N SER A 495 5.45 11.75 10.91
CA SER A 495 6.63 12.60 11.07
C SER A 495 6.40 14.03 10.58
N MET A 496 5.47 14.22 9.65
CA MET A 496 5.08 15.54 9.13
C MET A 496 3.79 16.07 9.76
N ASN A 497 3.00 15.23 10.41
CA ASN A 497 1.65 15.51 10.90
C ASN A 497 0.73 16.05 9.79
N VAL A 498 0.74 15.37 8.62
CA VAL A 498 -0.04 15.74 7.43
C VAL A 498 -1.02 14.63 7.04
N ILE A 499 -2.19 15.03 6.52
CA ILE A 499 -3.18 14.15 5.89
C ILE A 499 -3.31 14.50 4.43
N VAL A 500 -3.33 13.49 3.55
CA VAL A 500 -3.22 13.70 2.10
C VAL A 500 -4.31 12.94 1.37
N PHE A 501 -5.04 13.65 0.48
CA PHE A 501 -6.14 13.12 -0.32
C PHE A 501 -5.91 13.43 -1.80
N PRO A 502 -5.33 12.50 -2.58
CA PRO A 502 -5.15 12.66 -4.02
C PRO A 502 -6.46 12.88 -4.78
N ALA A 503 -6.40 13.58 -5.92
CA ALA A 503 -7.57 13.95 -6.69
C ALA A 503 -8.44 12.76 -7.13
N ALA A 504 -7.82 11.61 -7.42
CA ALA A 504 -8.52 10.45 -7.96
C ALA A 504 -9.50 9.80 -7.00
N ILE A 505 -9.27 9.85 -5.66
CA ILE A 505 -10.24 9.31 -4.69
C ILE A 505 -11.43 10.26 -4.48
N LEU A 506 -11.30 11.54 -4.85
CA LEU A 506 -12.30 12.58 -4.62
C LEU A 506 -13.40 12.58 -5.70
N GLN A 507 -13.97 11.39 -5.98
CA GLN A 507 -14.99 11.13 -6.99
C GLN A 507 -16.01 10.08 -6.48
N PRO A 508 -17.21 9.97 -7.12
CA PRO A 508 -18.18 8.94 -6.74
C PRO A 508 -17.61 7.51 -6.82
N PRO A 509 -17.88 6.64 -5.85
CA PRO A 509 -18.86 6.78 -4.76
C PRO A 509 -18.32 7.43 -3.48
N PHE A 510 -17.05 7.84 -3.42
CA PHE A 510 -16.44 8.42 -2.22
C PHE A 510 -16.90 9.86 -2.01
N PHE A 511 -16.87 10.68 -3.06
CA PHE A 511 -17.28 12.06 -3.06
C PHE A 511 -18.09 12.40 -4.30
N ASP A 512 -19.34 12.84 -4.11
CA ASP A 512 -20.19 13.35 -5.19
C ASP A 512 -20.66 14.77 -4.85
N PRO A 513 -20.21 15.80 -5.56
CA PRO A 513 -20.64 17.18 -5.31
C PRO A 513 -22.14 17.39 -5.56
N LYS A 514 -22.84 16.44 -6.22
CA LYS A 514 -24.28 16.47 -6.49
C LYS A 514 -25.09 15.67 -5.47
N ALA A 515 -24.43 14.92 -4.58
CA ALA A 515 -25.11 14.20 -3.52
C ALA A 515 -25.34 15.07 -2.29
N GLU A 516 -26.36 14.72 -1.54
CA GLU A 516 -26.61 15.29 -0.22
C GLU A 516 -25.53 14.81 0.76
N ASP A 517 -25.23 15.64 1.76
CA ASP A 517 -24.06 15.49 2.64
C ASP A 517 -23.99 14.15 3.40
N ALA A 518 -25.12 13.50 3.72
CA ALA A 518 -25.12 12.19 4.33
C ALA A 518 -24.25 11.18 3.56
N ALA A 519 -24.36 11.20 2.23
CA ALA A 519 -23.58 10.30 1.38
C ALA A 519 -22.10 10.69 1.37
N ASN A 520 -21.77 11.98 1.29
CA ASN A 520 -20.38 12.45 1.29
C ASN A 520 -19.67 12.23 2.63
N TYR A 521 -20.36 12.46 3.76
CA TYR A 521 -19.80 12.17 5.07
C TYR A 521 -19.70 10.67 5.35
N GLY A 522 -20.64 9.84 4.84
CA GLY A 522 -20.55 8.39 4.92
C GLY A 522 -19.48 7.79 4.00
N GLY A 523 -19.19 8.43 2.86
CA GLY A 523 -18.14 8.06 1.92
C GLY A 523 -16.79 8.67 2.30
N ILE A 524 -16.41 9.75 1.61
CA ILE A 524 -15.10 10.39 1.79
C ILE A 524 -14.92 10.97 3.20
N GLY A 525 -15.98 11.39 3.88
CA GLY A 525 -15.90 11.88 5.25
C GLY A 525 -15.39 10.82 6.22
N ALA A 526 -15.85 9.57 6.09
CA ALA A 526 -15.34 8.46 6.89
C ALA A 526 -13.85 8.18 6.60
N VAL A 527 -13.42 8.29 5.33
CA VAL A 527 -12.00 8.15 4.93
C VAL A 527 -11.16 9.29 5.52
N ILE A 528 -11.62 10.54 5.45
CA ILE A 528 -10.91 11.69 6.04
C ILE A 528 -10.79 11.50 7.56
N GLY A 529 -11.87 11.09 8.20
CA GLY A 529 -11.88 10.79 9.63
C GLY A 529 -10.90 9.66 9.98
N HIS A 530 -10.79 8.64 9.14
CA HIS A 530 -9.84 7.55 9.26
C HIS A 530 -8.39 8.07 9.21
N GLU A 531 -8.03 8.88 8.22
CA GLU A 531 -6.67 9.43 8.09
C GLU A 531 -6.29 10.35 9.27
N ILE A 532 -7.23 11.17 9.75
CA ILE A 532 -7.01 11.95 10.98
C ILE A 532 -6.86 10.99 12.18
N GLY A 533 -7.62 9.90 12.19
CA GLY A 533 -7.58 8.84 13.22
C GLY A 533 -6.21 8.19 13.35
N HIS A 534 -5.48 8.03 12.25
CA HIS A 534 -4.10 7.55 12.28
C HIS A 534 -3.15 8.42 13.12
N GLY A 535 -3.46 9.69 13.31
CA GLY A 535 -2.73 10.53 14.28
C GLY A 535 -2.87 10.08 15.73
N PHE A 536 -3.85 9.22 16.04
CA PHE A 536 -4.23 8.80 17.39
C PHE A 536 -4.37 7.28 17.53
N ASP A 537 -4.01 6.50 16.51
CA ASP A 537 -4.00 5.04 16.55
C ASP A 537 -2.85 4.47 17.39
N ASP A 538 -2.61 3.15 17.31
CA ASP A 538 -1.56 2.47 18.06
C ASP A 538 -0.14 2.98 17.75
N GLN A 539 0.11 3.45 16.53
CA GLN A 539 1.40 3.99 16.07
C GLN A 539 1.42 5.52 16.11
N GLY A 540 0.47 6.19 15.47
CA GLY A 540 0.45 7.65 15.41
C GLY A 540 0.29 8.31 16.78
N SER A 541 -0.36 7.65 17.75
CA SER A 541 -0.44 8.13 19.14
C SER A 541 0.92 8.23 19.84
N GLN A 542 1.97 7.65 19.28
CA GLN A 542 3.34 7.73 19.79
C GLN A 542 4.10 8.98 19.30
N TYR A 543 3.55 9.68 18.29
CA TYR A 543 4.11 10.91 17.76
C TYR A 543 3.36 12.10 18.30
N ASP A 544 4.08 13.16 18.71
CA ASP A 544 3.48 14.41 19.16
C ASP A 544 3.01 15.30 17.98
N GLY A 545 2.49 16.48 18.28
CA GLY A 545 1.97 17.39 17.26
C GLY A 545 3.02 17.98 16.32
N ASP A 546 4.31 17.89 16.66
CA ASP A 546 5.41 18.32 15.80
C ASP A 546 5.98 17.17 14.95
N GLY A 547 5.41 15.97 15.08
CA GLY A 547 5.84 14.75 14.34
C GLY A 547 6.96 14.00 15.03
N LYS A 548 7.29 14.33 16.27
CA LYS A 548 8.35 13.67 17.02
C LYS A 548 7.83 12.44 17.75
N LEU A 549 8.57 11.31 17.63
CA LEU A 549 8.35 10.12 18.44
C LEU A 549 8.66 10.46 19.91
N ASN A 550 7.60 10.64 20.69
CA ASN A 550 7.66 11.15 22.04
C ASN A 550 6.44 10.67 22.83
N ASN A 551 6.65 10.05 23.98
CA ASN A 551 5.53 9.69 24.86
C ASN A 551 4.93 10.95 25.53
N TRP A 552 3.77 11.38 25.04
CA TRP A 552 3.04 12.54 25.55
C TRP A 552 1.79 12.16 26.36
N TRP A 553 1.55 10.86 26.54
CA TRP A 553 0.45 10.30 27.33
C TRP A 553 0.81 10.20 28.80
N THR A 554 -0.19 10.32 29.69
CA THR A 554 -0.03 9.84 31.05
C THR A 554 -0.03 8.31 31.08
N ASP A 555 0.59 7.70 32.08
CA ASP A 555 0.61 6.22 32.21
C ASP A 555 -0.80 5.64 32.35
N GLU A 556 -1.72 6.36 33.00
CA GLU A 556 -3.12 5.94 33.18
C GLU A 556 -3.87 5.99 31.85
N ASP A 557 -3.74 7.07 31.09
CA ASP A 557 -4.41 7.22 29.79
C ASP A 557 -3.86 6.22 28.77
N ARG A 558 -2.54 5.97 28.76
CA ARG A 558 -1.93 4.94 27.92
C ARG A 558 -2.50 3.55 28.24
N LYS A 559 -2.62 3.21 29.51
CA LYS A 559 -3.21 1.93 29.94
C LYS A 559 -4.69 1.82 29.55
N ASN A 560 -5.45 2.90 29.65
CA ASN A 560 -6.84 2.93 29.20
C ASN A 560 -6.96 2.75 27.68
N PHE A 561 -6.06 3.35 26.91
CA PHE A 561 -5.96 3.14 25.47
C PHE A 561 -5.63 1.70 25.13
N GLU A 562 -4.61 1.11 25.76
CA GLU A 562 -4.20 -0.29 25.54
C GLU A 562 -5.31 -1.30 25.90
N ALA A 563 -6.12 -1.01 26.92
CA ALA A 563 -7.26 -1.86 27.25
C ALA A 563 -8.34 -1.84 26.15
N ARG A 564 -8.60 -0.68 25.53
CA ARG A 564 -9.55 -0.52 24.43
C ARG A 564 -9.04 -1.17 23.15
N THR A 565 -7.78 -0.95 22.81
CA THR A 565 -7.15 -1.60 21.64
C THR A 565 -7.09 -3.10 21.80
N GLY A 566 -6.81 -3.60 23.00
CA GLY A 566 -6.84 -5.03 23.30
C GLY A 566 -8.21 -5.68 23.10
N ALA A 567 -9.30 -4.97 23.44
CA ALA A 567 -10.67 -5.45 23.20
C ALA A 567 -10.97 -5.50 21.69
N LEU A 568 -10.55 -4.49 20.93
CA LEU A 568 -10.74 -4.44 19.47
C LEU A 568 -9.91 -5.53 18.78
N ILE A 569 -8.66 -5.76 19.19
CA ILE A 569 -7.82 -6.86 18.70
C ILE A 569 -8.52 -8.22 18.95
N ALA A 570 -9.05 -8.44 20.15
CA ALA A 570 -9.74 -9.69 20.47
C ALA A 570 -11.00 -9.90 19.62
N GLN A 571 -11.77 -8.84 19.36
CA GLN A 571 -12.93 -8.87 18.47
C GLN A 571 -12.51 -9.29 17.05
N TYR A 572 -11.51 -8.63 16.47
CA TYR A 572 -11.09 -8.89 15.09
C TYR A 572 -10.42 -10.26 14.94
N ASN A 573 -9.70 -10.75 15.95
CA ASN A 573 -9.16 -12.11 15.95
C ASN A 573 -10.24 -13.21 15.86
N SER A 574 -11.48 -12.90 16.21
CA SER A 574 -12.59 -13.84 16.07
C SER A 574 -13.17 -13.94 14.66
N PHE A 575 -12.83 -13.00 13.78
CA PHE A 575 -13.41 -12.90 12.45
C PHE A 575 -12.73 -13.83 11.45
N VAL A 576 -13.55 -14.53 10.67
CA VAL A 576 -13.17 -15.33 9.51
C VAL A 576 -13.95 -14.78 8.32
N PRO A 577 -13.28 -14.37 7.22
CA PRO A 577 -13.99 -13.91 6.02
C PRO A 577 -14.99 -14.95 5.54
N LEU A 578 -16.23 -14.54 5.23
CA LEU A 578 -17.30 -15.44 4.79
C LEU A 578 -16.85 -16.33 3.62
N GLN A 579 -16.19 -15.74 2.64
CA GLN A 579 -15.62 -16.43 1.48
C GLN A 579 -14.68 -17.58 1.90
N LEU A 580 -13.82 -17.34 2.88
CA LEU A 580 -12.86 -18.35 3.37
C LEU A 580 -13.53 -19.35 4.30
N ALA A 581 -14.50 -18.94 5.11
CA ALA A 581 -15.32 -19.87 5.89
C ALA A 581 -16.07 -20.85 4.98
N GLU A 582 -16.57 -20.41 3.82
CA GLU A 582 -17.19 -21.28 2.82
C GLU A 582 -16.15 -22.22 2.15
N LYS A 583 -14.97 -21.70 1.80
CA LYS A 583 -13.87 -22.51 1.22
C LYS A 583 -13.42 -23.63 2.14
N TYR A 584 -13.34 -23.35 3.44
CA TYR A 584 -12.90 -24.29 4.46
C TYR A 584 -14.06 -24.98 5.22
N ALA A 585 -15.29 -25.01 4.65
CA ALA A 585 -16.46 -25.55 5.31
C ALA A 585 -16.31 -27.00 5.80
N ASP A 586 -15.53 -27.83 5.12
CA ASP A 586 -15.24 -29.21 5.51
C ASP A 586 -14.14 -29.33 6.59
N GLU A 587 -13.34 -28.30 6.80
CA GLU A 587 -12.24 -28.22 7.76
C GLU A 587 -12.21 -26.82 8.45
N PRO A 588 -13.26 -26.42 9.18
CA PRO A 588 -13.41 -25.03 9.67
C PRO A 588 -12.25 -24.55 10.57
N ASP A 589 -11.62 -25.46 11.29
CA ASP A 589 -10.45 -25.16 12.14
C ASP A 589 -9.20 -24.72 11.33
N LYS A 590 -9.21 -24.90 10.01
CA LYS A 590 -8.14 -24.45 9.09
C LYS A 590 -8.44 -23.11 8.43
N ALA A 591 -9.66 -22.58 8.57
CA ALA A 591 -9.99 -21.28 8.00
C ALA A 591 -9.12 -20.19 8.65
N PRO A 592 -8.42 -19.35 7.86
CA PRO A 592 -7.58 -18.33 8.45
C PRO A 592 -8.43 -17.19 9.03
N HIS A 593 -8.04 -16.74 10.22
CA HIS A 593 -8.66 -15.62 10.91
C HIS A 593 -7.96 -14.29 10.56
N VAL A 594 -8.66 -13.19 10.78
CA VAL A 594 -8.05 -11.87 10.79
C VAL A 594 -6.99 -11.78 11.90
N ASN A 595 -5.84 -11.22 11.60
CA ASN A 595 -4.83 -10.88 12.61
C ASN A 595 -5.15 -9.49 13.18
N GLY A 596 -5.89 -9.44 14.28
CA GLY A 596 -6.30 -8.18 14.90
C GLY A 596 -5.12 -7.32 15.39
N ALA A 597 -3.97 -7.92 15.70
CA ALA A 597 -2.77 -7.17 16.08
C ALA A 597 -2.09 -6.51 14.88
N LEU A 598 -2.13 -7.15 13.70
CA LEU A 598 -1.65 -6.55 12.46
C LEU A 598 -2.58 -5.39 12.01
N THR A 599 -3.90 -5.59 12.16
CA THR A 599 -4.91 -4.67 11.62
C THR A 599 -5.40 -3.61 12.61
N ILE A 600 -4.82 -3.52 13.81
CA ILE A 600 -5.36 -2.65 14.88
C ILE A 600 -5.36 -1.17 14.52
N GLY A 601 -4.32 -0.65 13.88
CA GLY A 601 -4.24 0.75 13.48
C GLY A 601 -5.35 1.12 12.53
N GLU A 602 -5.57 0.29 11.50
CA GLU A 602 -6.63 0.46 10.51
C GLU A 602 -8.03 0.36 11.13
N ASN A 603 -8.22 -0.59 12.06
CA ASN A 603 -9.50 -0.74 12.75
C ASN A 603 -9.82 0.45 13.67
N ILE A 604 -8.80 1.04 14.32
CA ILE A 604 -8.94 2.28 15.10
C ILE A 604 -9.28 3.45 14.18
N GLY A 605 -8.58 3.58 13.04
CA GLY A 605 -8.84 4.60 12.04
C GLY A 605 -10.27 4.53 11.52
N ASP A 606 -10.76 3.34 11.15
CA ASP A 606 -12.12 3.14 10.67
C ASP A 606 -13.19 3.47 11.71
N LEU A 607 -13.03 2.94 12.94
CA LEU A 607 -14.01 3.18 14.01
C LEU A 607 -14.06 4.65 14.43
N GLY A 608 -12.89 5.27 14.58
CA GLY A 608 -12.75 6.70 14.83
C GLY A 608 -13.34 7.53 13.70
N GLY A 609 -12.98 7.18 12.46
CA GLY A 609 -13.41 7.85 11.24
C GLY A 609 -14.92 7.93 11.09
N VAL A 610 -15.62 6.81 11.27
CA VAL A 610 -17.10 6.77 11.19
C VAL A 610 -17.74 7.62 12.29
N ASN A 611 -17.29 7.51 13.55
CA ASN A 611 -17.85 8.28 14.65
C ASN A 611 -17.63 9.80 14.48
N ILE A 612 -16.45 10.18 14.00
CA ILE A 612 -16.14 11.59 13.73
C ILE A 612 -16.88 12.13 12.51
N ALA A 613 -17.02 11.34 11.45
CA ALA A 613 -17.77 11.74 10.26
C ALA A 613 -19.25 11.96 10.57
N LEU A 614 -19.88 11.13 11.42
CA LEU A 614 -21.24 11.34 11.92
C LEU A 614 -21.38 12.66 12.68
N LYS A 615 -20.41 12.98 13.55
CA LYS A 615 -20.38 14.23 14.29
C LYS A 615 -20.18 15.44 13.37
N ALA A 616 -19.26 15.33 12.40
CA ALA A 616 -19.02 16.37 11.41
C ALA A 616 -20.23 16.62 10.52
N TYR A 617 -20.95 15.57 10.13
CA TYR A 617 -22.23 15.70 9.41
C TYR A 617 -23.28 16.44 10.24
N ALA A 618 -23.42 16.12 11.54
CA ALA A 618 -24.30 16.85 12.43
C ALA A 618 -23.94 18.35 12.49
N PHE A 619 -22.66 18.69 12.58
CA PHE A 619 -22.20 20.07 12.57
C PHE A 619 -22.52 20.79 11.24
N ALA A 620 -22.33 20.12 10.11
CA ALA A 620 -22.72 20.67 8.81
C ALA A 620 -24.23 20.99 8.73
N LEU A 621 -25.09 20.10 9.22
CA LEU A 621 -26.53 20.34 9.33
C LEU A 621 -26.85 21.51 10.26
N GLY A 622 -26.16 21.62 11.39
CA GLY A 622 -26.27 22.74 12.33
C GLY A 622 -25.91 24.06 11.68
N LYS A 623 -24.75 24.13 11.01
CA LYS A 623 -24.30 25.31 10.25
C LYS A 623 -25.29 25.73 9.18
N ALA A 624 -25.80 24.78 8.40
CA ALA A 624 -26.81 25.02 7.37
C ALA A 624 -28.13 25.57 7.94
N ALA A 625 -28.50 25.15 9.17
CA ALA A 625 -29.67 25.65 9.89
C ALA A 625 -29.42 26.97 10.65
N GLY A 626 -28.22 27.58 10.56
CA GLY A 626 -27.84 28.81 11.26
C GLY A 626 -27.68 28.66 12.78
N LYS A 627 -27.43 27.43 13.25
CA LYS A 627 -27.17 27.12 14.66
C LYS A 627 -25.65 27.09 14.88
N SER A 628 -25.05 28.24 15.17
CA SER A 628 -23.59 28.36 15.43
C SER A 628 -23.13 27.62 16.71
N ASP A 629 -24.05 27.40 17.67
CA ASP A 629 -23.75 26.80 18.97
C ASP A 629 -23.77 25.27 18.96
N ALA A 630 -24.07 24.67 17.82
CA ALA A 630 -24.15 23.21 17.67
C ALA A 630 -22.78 22.51 17.86
N GLU A 631 -21.69 23.22 17.58
CA GLU A 631 -20.32 22.74 17.76
C GLU A 631 -19.86 22.77 19.23
N GLU A 632 -20.54 23.56 20.10
CA GLU A 632 -20.12 23.71 21.51
C GLU A 632 -20.59 22.55 22.39
N ASP A 633 -21.76 21.95 22.09
CA ASP A 633 -22.36 20.90 22.92
C ASP A 633 -21.97 19.52 22.40
N GLY A 634 -21.28 19.07 21.61
CA GLY A 634 -20.88 17.72 21.13
C GLY A 634 -21.39 16.49 21.89
N SER A 635 -22.44 16.63 22.71
CA SER A 635 -23.05 15.52 23.44
C SER A 635 -23.78 14.56 22.47
N PRO A 636 -23.87 13.24 22.76
CA PRO A 636 -24.59 12.29 21.90
C PRO A 636 -26.01 12.71 21.60
N ALA A 637 -26.72 13.32 22.57
CA ALA A 637 -28.09 13.80 22.37
C ALA A 637 -28.18 15.00 21.42
N ALA A 638 -27.22 15.96 21.52
CA ALA A 638 -27.17 17.12 20.64
C ALA A 638 -26.84 16.68 19.19
N ILE A 639 -25.85 15.81 19.04
CA ILE A 639 -25.46 15.24 17.75
C ILE A 639 -26.63 14.52 17.09
N LYS A 640 -27.33 13.64 17.83
CA LYS A 640 -28.52 12.94 17.31
C LYS A 640 -29.61 13.91 16.90
N ALA A 641 -29.90 14.93 17.71
CA ALA A 641 -30.93 15.92 17.41
C ALA A 641 -30.64 16.70 16.12
N LEU A 642 -29.38 16.94 15.78
CA LEU A 642 -28.96 17.53 14.51
C LEU A 642 -29.12 16.56 13.35
N LEU A 643 -28.65 15.32 13.50
CA LEU A 643 -28.78 14.27 12.47
C LEU A 643 -30.22 13.98 12.11
N ASP A 644 -31.14 14.04 13.08
CA ASP A 644 -32.58 13.87 12.87
C ASP A 644 -33.22 15.03 12.02
N THR A 645 -32.49 16.14 11.80
CA THR A 645 -32.94 17.23 10.90
C THR A 645 -32.63 16.99 9.43
N ALA A 646 -31.83 15.99 9.13
CA ALA A 646 -31.43 15.66 7.76
C ALA A 646 -32.65 15.28 6.90
N PRO A 647 -32.69 15.66 5.62
CA PRO A 647 -33.81 15.32 4.75
C PRO A 647 -33.92 13.81 4.54
N GLU A 648 -35.18 13.31 4.50
CA GLU A 648 -35.45 11.97 4.00
C GLU A 648 -35.41 11.97 2.47
N MET A 649 -34.68 11.06 1.86
CA MET A 649 -34.55 10.91 0.41
C MET A 649 -34.55 9.43 0.03
N ASP A 650 -35.24 9.08 -1.04
CA ASP A 650 -35.39 7.70 -1.54
C ASP A 650 -35.87 6.70 -0.47
N GLY A 651 -36.65 7.18 0.51
CA GLY A 651 -37.18 6.37 1.61
C GLY A 651 -36.20 6.07 2.75
N PHE A 652 -35.07 6.78 2.79
CA PHE A 652 -34.05 6.64 3.86
C PHE A 652 -33.81 7.98 4.54
N THR A 653 -33.63 7.93 5.88
CA THR A 653 -33.19 9.08 6.66
C THR A 653 -31.73 9.44 6.32
N GLY A 654 -31.29 10.65 6.66
CA GLY A 654 -29.89 11.03 6.47
C GLY A 654 -28.92 10.10 7.19
N LEU A 655 -29.26 9.68 8.43
CA LEU A 655 -28.43 8.76 9.20
C LEU A 655 -28.34 7.36 8.53
N GLN A 656 -29.43 6.84 7.98
CA GLN A 656 -29.40 5.60 7.20
C GLN A 656 -28.54 5.73 5.95
N ARG A 657 -28.71 6.82 5.18
CA ARG A 657 -27.92 7.07 3.97
C ARG A 657 -26.42 7.18 4.24
N PHE A 658 -26.04 7.73 5.38
CA PHE A 658 -24.65 7.75 5.83
C PHE A 658 -24.06 6.33 5.89
N PHE A 659 -24.70 5.40 6.63
CA PHE A 659 -24.20 4.03 6.76
C PHE A 659 -24.28 3.24 5.45
N LEU A 660 -25.30 3.50 4.62
CA LEU A 660 -25.43 2.85 3.30
C LEU A 660 -24.33 3.31 2.35
N SER A 661 -23.99 4.61 2.36
CA SER A 661 -22.86 5.13 1.59
C SER A 661 -21.54 4.58 2.12
N TYR A 662 -21.34 4.56 3.44
CA TYR A 662 -20.15 3.95 4.06
C TYR A 662 -19.95 2.50 3.62
N ALA A 663 -21.00 1.68 3.65
CA ALA A 663 -20.91 0.30 3.18
C ALA A 663 -20.60 0.20 1.67
N SER A 664 -21.07 1.15 0.86
CA SER A 664 -20.89 1.12 -0.59
C SER A 664 -19.44 1.39 -1.03
N ILE A 665 -18.67 2.20 -0.29
CA ILE A 665 -17.27 2.45 -0.63
C ILE A 665 -16.40 1.20 -0.44
N TRP A 666 -16.79 0.29 0.47
CA TRP A 666 -16.11 -0.98 0.73
C TRP A 666 -16.52 -2.12 -0.21
N ARG A 667 -17.40 -1.85 -1.19
CA ARG A 667 -17.78 -2.88 -2.19
C ARG A 667 -16.53 -3.45 -2.82
N THR A 668 -16.31 -4.77 -2.65
CA THR A 668 -15.21 -5.50 -3.26
C THR A 668 -15.54 -6.98 -3.38
N LYS A 669 -14.90 -7.63 -4.33
CA LYS A 669 -14.88 -9.08 -4.53
C LYS A 669 -13.46 -9.51 -4.82
N ASN A 670 -12.95 -10.46 -4.06
CA ASN A 670 -11.58 -11.00 -4.18
C ASN A 670 -11.63 -12.44 -4.69
N ARG A 671 -10.51 -12.90 -5.27
CA ARG A 671 -10.22 -14.34 -5.40
C ARG A 671 -9.73 -14.87 -4.06
N ASP A 672 -9.89 -16.17 -3.85
CA ASP A 672 -9.55 -16.82 -2.57
C ASP A 672 -8.05 -16.66 -2.25
N GLU A 673 -7.20 -16.82 -3.25
CA GLU A 673 -5.76 -16.71 -3.12
C GLU A 673 -5.33 -15.31 -2.61
N LEU A 674 -5.92 -14.26 -3.18
CA LEU A 674 -5.66 -12.89 -2.72
C LEU A 674 -6.24 -12.64 -1.33
N ALA A 675 -7.42 -13.18 -1.02
CA ALA A 675 -8.03 -13.04 0.30
C ALA A 675 -7.15 -13.68 1.38
N GLU A 676 -6.59 -14.87 1.13
CA GLU A 676 -5.64 -15.52 2.03
C GLU A 676 -4.33 -14.73 2.17
N GLN A 677 -3.77 -14.25 1.05
CA GLN A 677 -2.56 -13.45 1.05
C GLN A 677 -2.73 -12.18 1.89
N TYR A 678 -3.84 -11.46 1.73
CA TYR A 678 -4.09 -10.21 2.46
C TYR A 678 -4.23 -10.44 3.97
N LEU A 679 -4.82 -11.54 4.42
CA LEU A 679 -4.86 -11.85 5.87
C LEU A 679 -3.47 -11.96 6.48
N GLN A 680 -2.45 -12.31 5.70
CA GLN A 680 -1.08 -12.43 6.17
C GLN A 680 -0.31 -11.11 6.11
N ILE A 681 -0.48 -10.32 5.04
CA ILE A 681 0.44 -9.20 4.76
C ILE A 681 -0.20 -7.82 4.82
N ASP A 682 -1.54 -7.71 4.72
CA ASP A 682 -2.24 -6.43 4.65
C ASP A 682 -2.61 -5.95 6.05
N PRO A 683 -2.19 -4.73 6.46
CA PRO A 683 -2.62 -4.15 7.73
C PRO A 683 -4.11 -3.80 7.76
N HIS A 684 -4.82 -3.81 6.62
CA HIS A 684 -6.24 -3.57 6.56
C HIS A 684 -7.05 -4.84 6.78
N SER A 685 -8.10 -4.75 7.57
CA SER A 685 -9.08 -5.81 7.69
C SER A 685 -9.85 -6.01 6.39
N PRO A 686 -10.36 -7.24 6.08
CA PRO A 686 -11.26 -7.46 4.96
C PRO A 686 -12.46 -6.50 4.95
N ALA A 687 -12.90 -6.09 3.77
CA ALA A 687 -13.93 -5.05 3.57
C ALA A 687 -15.25 -5.33 4.32
N GLU A 688 -15.66 -6.60 4.47
CA GLU A 688 -16.82 -6.97 5.25
C GLU A 688 -16.67 -6.59 6.73
N PHE A 689 -15.46 -6.66 7.30
CA PHE A 689 -15.20 -6.29 8.70
C PHE A 689 -14.88 -4.81 8.85
N ARG A 690 -14.33 -4.13 7.83
CA ARG A 690 -14.29 -2.67 7.78
C ARG A 690 -15.71 -2.07 7.75
N THR A 691 -16.70 -2.81 7.27
CA THR A 691 -18.12 -2.40 7.30
C THR A 691 -18.83 -2.88 8.55
N ASN A 692 -19.01 -4.21 8.69
CA ASN A 692 -19.81 -4.79 9.76
C ASN A 692 -19.17 -4.68 11.14
N GLY A 693 -17.87 -4.96 11.22
CA GLY A 693 -17.10 -4.86 12.48
C GLY A 693 -17.10 -3.43 13.02
N ILE A 694 -17.11 -2.42 12.14
CA ILE A 694 -17.19 -1.02 12.55
C ILE A 694 -18.62 -0.63 12.90
N ALA A 695 -19.60 -0.90 12.02
CA ALA A 695 -20.99 -0.50 12.23
C ALA A 695 -21.55 -1.08 13.56
N ASN A 696 -21.20 -2.31 13.89
CA ASN A 696 -21.62 -2.98 15.13
C ASN A 696 -21.04 -2.35 16.41
N ASN A 697 -20.01 -1.49 16.31
CA ASN A 697 -19.41 -0.75 17.42
C ASN A 697 -19.90 0.72 17.47
N VAL A 698 -20.92 1.11 16.69
CA VAL A 698 -21.44 2.48 16.61
C VAL A 698 -22.90 2.53 17.03
N ASP A 699 -23.21 3.14 18.18
CA ASP A 699 -24.57 3.21 18.74
C ASP A 699 -25.58 3.82 17.75
N LEU A 700 -25.19 4.85 17.01
CA LEU A 700 -26.05 5.51 15.99
C LEU A 700 -26.44 4.57 14.83
N PHE A 701 -25.72 3.49 14.60
CA PHE A 701 -26.12 2.46 13.63
C PHE A 701 -27.39 1.74 14.07
N TYR A 702 -27.47 1.38 15.34
CA TYR A 702 -28.63 0.74 15.93
C TYR A 702 -29.84 1.68 15.95
N ASP A 703 -29.62 2.95 16.23
CA ASP A 703 -30.65 4.00 16.14
C ASP A 703 -31.17 4.15 14.71
N ALA A 704 -30.29 4.17 13.71
CA ALA A 704 -30.61 4.33 12.30
C ALA A 704 -31.57 3.24 11.80
N PHE A 705 -31.37 2.00 12.23
CA PHE A 705 -32.11 0.85 11.72
C PHE A 705 -33.10 0.26 12.75
N GLY A 706 -33.37 0.98 13.84
CA GLY A 706 -34.44 0.67 14.81
C GLY A 706 -34.19 -0.60 15.61
N VAL A 707 -32.93 -0.91 15.92
CA VAL A 707 -32.57 -2.01 16.82
C VAL A 707 -32.73 -1.53 18.26
N THR A 708 -33.58 -2.19 19.03
CA THR A 708 -33.81 -1.88 20.46
C THR A 708 -33.04 -2.84 21.34
N GLU A 709 -32.68 -2.37 22.56
CA GLU A 709 -32.13 -3.25 23.63
C GLU A 709 -32.94 -4.55 23.74
N GLY A 710 -32.27 -5.70 23.73
CA GLY A 710 -32.89 -7.01 23.72
C GLY A 710 -32.86 -7.75 22.38
N ARG A 711 -32.60 -7.07 21.24
CA ARG A 711 -32.23 -7.75 19.99
C ARG A 711 -30.71 -7.81 19.78
N SER A 712 -29.97 -6.93 20.46
CA SER A 712 -28.51 -6.98 20.47
C SER A 712 -27.97 -8.18 21.30
N GLU A 713 -28.72 -8.69 22.25
CA GLU A 713 -28.28 -9.82 23.09
C GLU A 713 -28.14 -11.15 22.33
N GLU A 714 -28.82 -11.34 21.20
CA GLU A 714 -28.61 -12.54 20.37
C GLU A 714 -27.27 -12.51 19.59
N HIS A 715 -26.65 -11.32 19.42
CA HIS A 715 -25.38 -11.17 18.75
C HIS A 715 -24.23 -10.69 19.67
N THR A 716 -24.55 -10.07 20.81
CA THR A 716 -23.55 -9.57 21.76
C THR A 716 -23.29 -10.48 22.95
N SER A 717 -24.14 -11.49 23.19
CA SER A 717 -23.92 -12.46 24.27
C SER A 717 -22.71 -13.37 24.05
N GLU A 718 -22.16 -13.41 22.85
CA GLU A 718 -20.88 -14.09 22.56
C GLU A 718 -19.66 -13.14 22.60
N LEU A 719 -19.88 -11.82 22.81
CA LEU A 719 -18.82 -10.79 22.81
C LEU A 719 -18.65 -10.08 24.16
N GLN A 720 -19.30 -10.57 25.24
CA GLN A 720 -19.06 -10.07 26.61
C GLN A 720 -17.95 -10.84 27.33
#